data_83d0e7e11c187cabc28f849e214f50bf
#
_entry.id   83d0e7e11c187cabc28f849e214f50bf
#
_cell.length_a   1.000
_cell.length_b   1.000
_cell.length_c   1.000
_cell.angle_alpha   90.00
_cell.angle_beta   90.00
_cell.angle_gamma   90.00
#
_symmetry.space_group_name_H-M   'P 1'
#
loop_
_entity.id
_entity.type
_entity.pdbx_description
1 polymer ?
#
loop_
_entity_poly.entity_id
_entity_poly.type
_entity_poly.pdbx_seq_one_letter_code
_entity_poly.pdbx_strand_id
1 'polypeptide(L)'
;MQKQHDFADYTAIEPQARIDSATHGWRAKCLQRLVRLGLPVPQSVALSFETVHAIAGGRMPDTARLLSLFNGGELVSVRPSSENTDWGGPGTILNIGMNDARHAQLAERHGEAAATRLYLQFVQVYSTHVARLDPDLFETGEPDAAALAEALRAYAGEMDEPFPQDPARQLSEVLRSMARAWEGTSARLLRQAKGAPADAGLGLVVQAMALGIGQGDCGSGVIQFVSEQTGEPQVTGRFLAQAQGRAALTAGEGALYLTRDPRGPSLQERYPDCFAELLRHGRVCRRKLREEMQIEFTLESGRLWVLDAVPAPRSSRANVRISVALADDGIITREEALLRVPPRSLGELLHPQVDPRGKRDVVARGIGASPGAARGRVAFTSTAAQAMASRGEPCILVRRETTPEDIRGMHAAVAVLTERGGMTSHAAVIGRGLGLPCVVGASGIRIDARAERLFVPDGRSFGEGDTITVDGTRGEVLAGAVDLLEPALDDTFRTLQAWAAAVCDIGIRANADTPADARMARSFDAQGIGLCRTEHMFFEDSRLTLMREMIFADTAEDRSAALERLLPMQRADFIDLFGIMQGLPVCIRLFDPPLHEFLPHGREGLRQLADALDRPLSEITRRAEALAEFNPMLGMRGVRLGITLPEIYDMQARAIFEATVEASRHGAPVVPEIMIPLVSARREVELVKSRIDAVAAAVRVERGVNFTYRLGVMVETPRAALRAGEIANHSDFLSFGTNDLTQMTYGLSRDDAGRFMNAYVQKGVFPEDPFHVLDPDGVGELLLLGASRGRSQRPEITLSICGEHGGNPDSIAFCRAAGFDYVSCSSFRVPVARLAAAHLVLQEGATRPEADV
;
A
#
# COMPACT_ATOMS: atom_id res chain seq x y z
N MET A 1 -12.53 52.87 18.01
CA MET A 1 -12.64 52.84 16.53
C MET A 1 -11.95 51.58 16.04
N GLN A 2 -12.71 50.49 15.97
CA GLN A 2 -12.27 49.24 15.30
C GLN A 2 -12.22 49.53 13.81
N LYS A 3 -11.05 49.32 13.18
CA LYS A 3 -10.95 49.25 11.73
C LYS A 3 -11.74 48.04 11.25
N GLN A 4 -12.94 48.25 10.69
CA GLN A 4 -13.58 47.29 9.79
C GLN A 4 -12.61 47.05 8.64
N HIS A 5 -11.92 45.91 8.63
CA HIS A 5 -11.35 45.39 7.42
C HIS A 5 -12.53 44.97 6.55
N ASP A 6 -12.73 45.70 5.45
CA ASP A 6 -13.53 45.23 4.31
C ASP A 6 -12.91 43.93 3.78
N PHE A 7 -13.31 42.81 4.32
CA PHE A 7 -13.02 41.52 3.73
C PHE A 7 -13.83 41.42 2.42
N ALA A 8 -13.13 41.47 1.29
CA ALA A 8 -13.76 41.18 0.01
C ALA A 8 -14.23 39.75 0.10
N ASP A 9 -15.54 39.51 0.05
CA ASP A 9 -16.16 38.18 0.15
C ASP A 9 -15.72 37.21 -0.99
N TYR A 10 -14.99 37.70 -2.00
CA TYR A 10 -14.49 36.97 -3.15
C TYR A 10 -13.26 37.63 -3.80
N THR A 11 -12.48 36.85 -4.54
CA THR A 11 -11.25 37.29 -5.22
C THR A 11 -11.30 36.91 -6.70
N ALA A 12 -11.18 37.89 -7.62
CA ALA A 12 -11.02 37.58 -9.05
C ALA A 12 -9.74 36.77 -9.31
N ILE A 13 -9.84 35.73 -10.14
CA ILE A 13 -8.70 34.88 -10.48
C ILE A 13 -7.86 35.55 -11.58
N GLU A 14 -6.97 36.41 -11.16
CA GLU A 14 -6.03 37.16 -11.98
C GLU A 14 -4.57 36.78 -11.69
N PRO A 15 -3.60 37.07 -12.58
CA PRO A 15 -2.20 36.73 -12.38
C PRO A 15 -1.63 37.23 -11.04
N GLN A 16 -2.01 38.40 -10.58
CA GLN A 16 -1.50 39.04 -9.38
C GLN A 16 -2.35 38.82 -8.12
N ALA A 17 -3.47 38.13 -8.22
CA ALA A 17 -4.38 37.90 -7.10
C ALA A 17 -3.70 37.09 -5.99
N ARG A 18 -4.10 37.34 -4.73
CA ARG A 18 -3.66 36.56 -3.57
C ARG A 18 -4.54 35.34 -3.39
N ILE A 19 -4.21 34.26 -4.08
CA ILE A 19 -4.89 32.97 -4.00
C ILE A 19 -3.89 31.90 -3.55
N ASP A 20 -4.23 31.21 -2.47
CA ASP A 20 -3.45 30.09 -1.94
C ASP A 20 -4.31 28.84 -1.83
N SER A 21 -3.70 27.64 -2.00
CA SER A 21 -4.41 26.37 -1.89
C SER A 21 -4.95 26.12 -0.47
N ALA A 22 -4.24 26.59 0.57
CA ALA A 22 -4.65 26.46 1.96
C ALA A 22 -5.85 27.36 2.35
N THR A 23 -6.20 28.35 1.51
CA THR A 23 -7.30 29.27 1.79
C THR A 23 -8.40 29.27 0.74
N HIS A 24 -8.11 28.92 -0.51
CA HIS A 24 -9.05 28.93 -1.64
C HIS A 24 -9.16 27.58 -2.34
N GLY A 25 -8.33 26.61 -1.95
CA GLY A 25 -8.29 25.27 -2.52
C GLY A 25 -7.45 25.15 -3.80
N TRP A 26 -7.23 23.90 -4.18
CA TRP A 26 -6.37 23.54 -5.32
C TRP A 26 -6.86 24.13 -6.64
N ARG A 27 -8.17 24.00 -6.95
CA ARG A 27 -8.73 24.45 -8.23
C ARG A 27 -8.53 25.92 -8.46
N ALA A 28 -8.86 26.75 -7.47
CA ALA A 28 -8.65 28.22 -7.57
C ALA A 28 -7.18 28.55 -7.82
N LYS A 29 -6.27 27.88 -7.12
CA LYS A 29 -4.82 28.05 -7.30
C LYS A 29 -4.34 27.58 -8.66
N CYS A 30 -4.83 26.44 -9.13
CA CYS A 30 -4.50 25.91 -10.47
C CYS A 30 -4.98 26.85 -11.58
N LEU A 31 -6.22 27.32 -11.55
CA LEU A 31 -6.75 28.27 -12.51
C LEU A 31 -5.91 29.56 -12.55
N GLN A 32 -5.49 30.09 -11.39
CA GLN A 32 -4.57 31.23 -11.34
C GLN A 32 -3.24 30.95 -12.05
N ARG A 33 -2.68 29.75 -11.86
CA ARG A 33 -1.46 29.34 -12.56
C ARG A 33 -1.67 29.28 -14.07
N LEU A 34 -2.81 28.68 -14.53
CA LEU A 34 -3.14 28.63 -15.94
C LEU A 34 -3.29 30.02 -16.57
N VAL A 35 -3.95 30.95 -15.88
CA VAL A 35 -4.07 32.36 -16.30
C VAL A 35 -2.69 33.02 -16.41
N ARG A 36 -1.81 32.79 -15.41
CA ARG A 36 -0.42 33.30 -15.46
C ARG A 36 0.39 32.76 -16.63
N LEU A 37 0.08 31.54 -17.06
CA LEU A 37 0.72 30.89 -18.20
C LEU A 37 0.14 31.35 -19.56
N GLY A 38 -0.87 32.23 -19.53
CA GLY A 38 -1.54 32.73 -20.74
C GLY A 38 -2.44 31.70 -21.43
N LEU A 39 -2.92 30.69 -20.73
CA LEU A 39 -3.91 29.76 -21.27
C LEU A 39 -5.30 30.43 -21.35
N PRO A 40 -6.13 30.05 -22.32
CA PRO A 40 -7.48 30.60 -22.49
C PRO A 40 -8.44 30.06 -21.44
N VAL A 41 -8.35 30.63 -20.23
CA VAL A 41 -9.24 30.26 -19.10
C VAL A 41 -10.42 31.23 -19.08
N PRO A 42 -11.67 30.76 -18.94
CA PRO A 42 -12.82 31.64 -18.74
C PRO A 42 -12.66 32.49 -17.47
N GLN A 43 -13.22 33.69 -17.48
CA GLN A 43 -13.22 34.59 -16.31
C GLN A 43 -13.72 33.83 -15.07
N SER A 44 -13.01 33.96 -13.97
CA SER A 44 -13.28 33.16 -12.77
C SER A 44 -13.07 33.99 -11.49
N VAL A 45 -13.84 33.68 -10.47
CA VAL A 45 -13.77 34.32 -9.14
C VAL A 45 -13.72 33.21 -8.09
N ALA A 46 -12.83 33.35 -7.10
CA ALA A 46 -12.67 32.42 -6.00
C ALA A 46 -13.29 32.94 -4.70
N LEU A 47 -14.01 32.07 -3.98
CA LEU A 47 -14.47 32.27 -2.62
C LEU A 47 -13.58 31.44 -1.68
N SER A 48 -13.09 32.09 -0.61
CA SER A 48 -12.21 31.41 0.37
C SER A 48 -12.97 30.41 1.25
N PHE A 49 -12.22 29.57 1.95
CA PHE A 49 -12.77 28.61 2.94
C PHE A 49 -13.57 29.36 4.02
N GLU A 50 -13.07 30.53 4.49
CA GLU A 50 -13.75 31.36 5.46
C GLU A 50 -15.09 31.87 4.92
N THR A 51 -15.10 32.38 3.68
CA THR A 51 -16.31 32.84 3.03
C THR A 51 -17.36 31.72 2.87
N VAL A 52 -16.93 30.54 2.41
CA VAL A 52 -17.82 29.39 2.23
C VAL A 52 -18.37 28.88 3.57
N HIS A 53 -17.55 28.86 4.61
CA HIS A 53 -18.00 28.53 5.96
C HIS A 53 -19.03 29.56 6.50
N ALA A 54 -18.81 30.86 6.25
CA ALA A 54 -19.76 31.90 6.60
C ALA A 54 -21.09 31.73 5.83
N ILE A 55 -21.07 31.33 4.55
CA ILE A 55 -22.27 31.02 3.76
C ILE A 55 -23.05 29.85 4.38
N ALA A 56 -22.37 28.79 4.81
CA ALA A 56 -23.00 27.67 5.52
C ALA A 56 -23.73 28.13 6.81
N GLY A 57 -23.12 29.10 7.52
CA GLY A 57 -23.67 29.77 8.69
C GLY A 57 -24.76 30.83 8.40
N GLY A 58 -25.09 31.08 7.13
CA GLY A 58 -26.16 31.97 6.71
C GLY A 58 -25.74 33.38 6.26
N ARG A 59 -24.43 33.74 6.30
CA ARG A 59 -23.92 35.02 5.79
C ARG A 59 -23.60 34.89 4.30
N MET A 60 -24.40 35.53 3.44
CA MET A 60 -24.29 35.47 2.00
C MET A 60 -23.53 36.69 1.43
N PRO A 61 -22.58 36.50 0.49
CA PRO A 61 -22.00 37.63 -0.24
C PRO A 61 -23.04 38.31 -1.15
N ASP A 62 -22.76 39.52 -1.60
CA ASP A 62 -23.58 40.19 -2.59
C ASP A 62 -23.44 39.51 -3.96
N THR A 63 -24.39 38.58 -4.22
CA THR A 63 -24.41 37.75 -5.44
C THR A 63 -24.71 38.55 -6.70
N ALA A 64 -25.48 39.64 -6.59
CA ALA A 64 -25.72 40.55 -7.73
C ALA A 64 -24.44 41.27 -8.16
N ARG A 65 -23.70 41.79 -7.20
CA ARG A 65 -22.39 42.41 -7.44
C ARG A 65 -21.38 41.37 -7.97
N LEU A 66 -21.38 40.14 -7.45
CA LEU A 66 -20.49 39.10 -7.94
C LEU A 66 -20.79 38.76 -9.40
N LEU A 67 -22.07 38.60 -9.78
CA LEU A 67 -22.46 38.36 -11.17
C LEU A 67 -22.12 39.54 -12.10
N SER A 68 -22.13 40.78 -11.61
CA SER A 68 -21.75 41.96 -12.41
C SER A 68 -20.30 41.97 -12.89
N LEU A 69 -19.43 41.16 -12.28
CA LEU A 69 -18.05 40.95 -12.75
C LEU A 69 -18.00 40.19 -14.06
N PHE A 70 -19.01 39.38 -14.36
CA PHE A 70 -19.09 38.64 -15.61
C PHE A 70 -19.88 39.42 -16.67
N ASN A 71 -19.24 39.78 -17.74
CA ASN A 71 -19.71 40.68 -18.86
C ASN A 71 -21.24 40.69 -19.10
N GLY A 72 -21.98 41.27 -18.15
CA GLY A 72 -23.41 41.66 -18.28
C GLY A 72 -24.39 40.59 -18.78
N GLY A 73 -24.24 39.32 -18.37
CA GLY A 73 -25.23 38.28 -18.69
C GLY A 73 -24.70 36.94 -19.16
N GLU A 74 -23.42 36.66 -18.94
CA GLU A 74 -22.88 35.31 -19.16
C GLU A 74 -23.45 34.34 -18.12
N LEU A 75 -23.74 33.11 -18.54
CA LEU A 75 -24.00 32.03 -17.61
C LEU A 75 -22.75 31.72 -16.80
N VAL A 76 -22.90 31.31 -15.57
CA VAL A 76 -21.77 30.91 -14.72
C VAL A 76 -21.94 29.49 -14.19
N SER A 77 -20.85 28.88 -13.81
CA SER A 77 -20.78 27.63 -13.06
C SER A 77 -20.21 27.86 -11.68
N VAL A 78 -20.61 27.03 -10.70
CA VAL A 78 -19.98 26.98 -9.38
C VAL A 78 -19.33 25.61 -9.21
N ARG A 79 -18.03 25.64 -8.91
CA ARG A 79 -17.16 24.48 -8.84
C ARG A 79 -16.50 24.39 -7.45
N PRO A 80 -16.46 23.19 -6.80
CA PRO A 80 -15.80 23.03 -5.51
C PRO A 80 -14.27 23.14 -5.67
N SER A 81 -13.63 23.67 -4.64
CA SER A 81 -12.18 23.88 -4.59
C SER A 81 -11.66 23.56 -3.18
N SER A 82 -11.46 22.30 -2.87
CA SER A 82 -10.81 21.82 -1.64
C SER A 82 -9.29 21.89 -1.77
N GLU A 83 -8.59 21.77 -0.67
CA GLU A 83 -7.12 21.70 -0.64
C GLU A 83 -6.61 20.46 -1.38
N ASN A 84 -7.30 19.34 -1.22
CA ASN A 84 -7.01 18.11 -1.94
C ASN A 84 -8.27 17.61 -2.67
N THR A 85 -8.15 17.35 -3.96
CA THR A 85 -9.25 16.88 -4.82
C THR A 85 -9.77 15.48 -4.46
N ASP A 86 -8.95 14.64 -3.82
CA ASP A 86 -9.28 13.25 -3.47
C ASP A 86 -10.26 13.16 -2.30
N TRP A 87 -10.37 14.21 -1.50
CA TRP A 87 -11.33 14.24 -0.39
C TRP A 87 -12.80 14.22 -0.87
N GLY A 88 -13.02 14.55 -2.15
CA GLY A 88 -14.36 14.70 -2.71
C GLY A 88 -14.98 16.06 -2.38
N GLY A 89 -16.25 16.21 -2.67
CA GLY A 89 -16.99 17.45 -2.43
C GLY A 89 -18.34 17.47 -3.14
N PRO A 90 -19.09 18.58 -3.05
CA PRO A 90 -20.34 18.74 -3.81
C PRO A 90 -20.05 18.74 -5.31
N GLY A 91 -21.04 18.32 -6.10
CA GLY A 91 -20.96 18.35 -7.56
C GLY A 91 -20.88 19.79 -8.10
N THR A 92 -20.28 19.95 -9.29
CA THR A 92 -20.31 21.22 -10.02
C THR A 92 -21.74 21.53 -10.51
N ILE A 93 -22.19 22.77 -10.33
CA ILE A 93 -23.46 23.28 -10.87
C ILE A 93 -23.16 24.18 -12.06
N LEU A 94 -23.73 23.84 -13.23
CA LEU A 94 -23.53 24.55 -14.49
C LEU A 94 -24.77 25.41 -14.82
N ASN A 95 -24.61 26.33 -15.76
CA ASN A 95 -25.69 27.14 -16.39
C ASN A 95 -26.47 28.04 -15.41
N ILE A 96 -25.86 28.46 -14.30
CA ILE A 96 -26.49 29.40 -13.36
C ILE A 96 -26.66 30.75 -14.08
N GLY A 97 -27.83 31.33 -13.95
CA GLY A 97 -28.25 32.51 -14.69
C GLY A 97 -29.21 32.18 -15.83
N MET A 98 -29.47 30.87 -16.10
CA MET A 98 -30.47 30.47 -17.08
C MET A 98 -31.89 30.76 -16.57
N ASN A 99 -32.65 31.42 -17.40
CA ASN A 99 -34.06 31.80 -17.18
C ASN A 99 -34.75 31.97 -18.54
N ASP A 100 -36.05 32.29 -18.55
CA ASP A 100 -36.82 32.41 -19.78
C ASP A 100 -36.29 33.49 -20.75
N ALA A 101 -35.87 34.65 -20.24
CA ALA A 101 -35.26 35.71 -21.04
C ALA A 101 -33.94 35.29 -21.64
N ARG A 102 -33.13 34.58 -20.88
CA ARG A 102 -31.81 34.07 -21.32
C ARG A 102 -31.97 32.92 -22.32
N HIS A 103 -32.97 32.07 -22.11
CA HIS A 103 -33.33 31.01 -23.06
C HIS A 103 -33.66 31.60 -24.44
N ALA A 104 -34.52 32.63 -24.50
CA ALA A 104 -34.84 33.29 -25.75
C ALA A 104 -33.62 33.89 -26.46
N GLN A 105 -32.70 34.56 -25.71
CA GLN A 105 -31.46 35.12 -26.26
C GLN A 105 -30.50 34.04 -26.79
N LEU A 106 -30.37 32.93 -26.09
CA LEU A 106 -29.54 31.82 -26.53
C LEU A 106 -30.13 31.05 -27.71
N ALA A 107 -31.46 30.96 -27.78
CA ALA A 107 -32.14 30.37 -28.92
C ALA A 107 -31.86 31.16 -30.21
N GLU A 108 -31.85 32.49 -30.17
CA GLU A 108 -31.47 33.32 -31.30
C GLU A 108 -30.00 33.13 -31.74
N ARG A 109 -29.09 32.93 -30.79
CA ARG A 109 -27.64 32.80 -31.06
C ARG A 109 -27.19 31.40 -31.42
N HIS A 110 -27.68 30.40 -30.73
CA HIS A 110 -27.21 29.01 -30.76
C HIS A 110 -28.27 28.01 -31.29
N GLY A 111 -29.48 28.45 -31.52
CA GLY A 111 -30.60 27.62 -31.94
C GLY A 111 -31.46 27.13 -30.76
N GLU A 112 -32.75 26.95 -31.01
CA GLU A 112 -33.75 26.56 -30.02
C GLU A 112 -33.38 25.28 -29.27
N ALA A 113 -32.98 24.23 -30.01
CA ALA A 113 -32.63 22.93 -29.40
C ALA A 113 -31.42 23.03 -28.42
N ALA A 114 -30.39 23.85 -28.73
CA ALA A 114 -29.27 24.06 -27.85
C ALA A 114 -29.68 24.84 -26.58
N ALA A 115 -30.42 25.91 -26.72
CA ALA A 115 -30.91 26.72 -25.60
C ALA A 115 -31.81 25.89 -24.67
N THR A 116 -32.72 25.12 -25.21
CA THR A 116 -33.64 24.23 -24.47
C THR A 116 -32.87 23.17 -23.69
N ARG A 117 -31.85 22.54 -24.29
CA ARG A 117 -31.00 21.57 -23.62
C ARG A 117 -30.27 22.17 -22.43
N LEU A 118 -29.69 23.35 -22.58
CA LEU A 118 -28.98 24.04 -21.49
C LEU A 118 -29.90 24.39 -20.33
N TYR A 119 -31.12 24.83 -20.65
CA TYR A 119 -32.11 25.19 -19.64
C TYR A 119 -32.64 23.97 -18.89
N LEU A 120 -33.00 22.91 -19.63
CA LEU A 120 -33.41 21.66 -19.02
C LEU A 120 -32.33 21.05 -18.08
N GLN A 121 -31.09 21.01 -18.53
CA GLN A 121 -29.99 20.54 -17.69
C GLN A 121 -29.85 21.36 -16.41
N PHE A 122 -30.01 22.68 -16.48
CA PHE A 122 -29.97 23.52 -15.30
C PHE A 122 -31.14 23.25 -14.35
N VAL A 123 -32.36 23.16 -14.87
CA VAL A 123 -33.55 22.86 -14.06
C VAL A 123 -33.41 21.53 -13.36
N GLN A 124 -32.95 20.46 -14.05
CA GLN A 124 -32.73 19.14 -13.48
C GLN A 124 -31.70 19.16 -12.33
N VAL A 125 -30.54 19.76 -12.57
CA VAL A 125 -29.45 19.81 -11.59
C VAL A 125 -29.83 20.72 -10.41
N TYR A 126 -30.47 21.83 -10.66
CA TYR A 126 -30.94 22.74 -9.62
C TYR A 126 -32.00 22.09 -8.72
N SER A 127 -32.96 21.45 -9.32
CA SER A 127 -34.07 20.77 -8.61
C SER A 127 -33.52 19.67 -7.69
N THR A 128 -32.60 18.84 -8.18
CA THR A 128 -32.08 17.69 -7.44
C THR A 128 -31.03 18.07 -6.42
N HIS A 129 -30.08 18.95 -6.76
CA HIS A 129 -28.94 19.24 -5.89
C HIS A 129 -29.12 20.49 -5.02
N VAL A 130 -29.92 21.46 -5.46
CA VAL A 130 -30.16 22.71 -4.72
C VAL A 130 -31.47 22.65 -3.94
N ALA A 131 -32.57 22.36 -4.61
CA ALA A 131 -33.88 22.21 -3.99
C ALA A 131 -34.08 20.85 -3.29
N ARG A 132 -33.21 19.84 -3.58
CA ARG A 132 -33.23 18.48 -2.99
C ARG A 132 -34.50 17.71 -3.24
N LEU A 133 -35.05 17.88 -4.42
CA LEU A 133 -36.20 17.14 -4.90
C LEU A 133 -35.76 15.76 -5.42
N ASP A 134 -36.75 14.85 -5.53
CA ASP A 134 -36.54 13.50 -6.02
C ASP A 134 -36.04 13.54 -7.48
N PRO A 135 -34.88 12.97 -7.81
CA PRO A 135 -34.37 12.92 -9.18
C PRO A 135 -35.32 12.29 -10.19
N ASP A 136 -36.09 11.28 -9.77
CA ASP A 136 -37.02 10.54 -10.64
C ASP A 136 -38.11 11.45 -11.25
N LEU A 137 -38.43 12.56 -10.55
CA LEU A 137 -39.42 13.55 -11.06
C LEU A 137 -38.89 14.39 -12.25
N PHE A 138 -37.58 14.37 -12.47
CA PHE A 138 -36.91 15.18 -13.48
C PHE A 138 -36.21 14.33 -14.56
N GLU A 139 -36.42 13.00 -14.52
CA GLU A 139 -35.99 12.13 -15.61
C GLU A 139 -36.92 12.37 -16.80
N THR A 140 -36.39 12.96 -17.86
CA THR A 140 -37.13 13.24 -19.12
C THR A 140 -36.46 12.45 -20.25
N GLY A 141 -37.24 12.16 -21.32
CA GLY A 141 -36.72 11.54 -22.53
C GLY A 141 -35.79 12.48 -23.35
N GLU A 142 -36.08 12.64 -24.63
CA GLU A 142 -35.34 13.58 -25.50
C GLU A 142 -35.44 15.02 -24.95
N PRO A 143 -34.30 15.77 -24.91
CA PRO A 143 -34.26 17.12 -24.35
C PRO A 143 -34.88 18.16 -25.31
N ASP A 144 -36.23 18.20 -25.35
CA ASP A 144 -37.02 19.10 -26.16
C ASP A 144 -37.81 20.13 -25.32
N ALA A 145 -38.59 20.98 -25.99
CA ALA A 145 -39.38 22.00 -25.32
C ALA A 145 -40.52 21.43 -24.45
N ALA A 146 -41.02 20.24 -24.75
CA ALA A 146 -42.03 19.57 -23.94
C ALA A 146 -41.42 19.06 -22.63
N ALA A 147 -40.26 18.43 -22.69
CA ALA A 147 -39.46 17.99 -21.52
C ALA A 147 -39.07 19.16 -20.59
N LEU A 148 -38.66 20.30 -21.16
CA LEU A 148 -38.38 21.51 -20.37
C LEU A 148 -39.66 22.01 -19.66
N ALA A 149 -40.77 22.10 -20.37
CA ALA A 149 -42.03 22.54 -19.78
C ALA A 149 -42.54 21.58 -18.70
N GLU A 150 -42.28 20.28 -18.83
CA GLU A 150 -42.61 19.27 -17.84
C GLU A 150 -41.75 19.43 -16.58
N ALA A 151 -40.44 19.58 -16.73
CA ALA A 151 -39.50 19.79 -15.61
C ALA A 151 -39.83 21.08 -14.84
N LEU A 152 -40.13 22.18 -15.53
CA LEU A 152 -40.54 23.44 -14.88
C LEU A 152 -41.86 23.30 -14.11
N ARG A 153 -42.84 22.52 -14.64
CA ARG A 153 -44.10 22.22 -13.95
C ARG A 153 -43.87 21.32 -12.73
N ALA A 154 -43.06 20.30 -12.86
CA ALA A 154 -42.69 19.42 -11.75
C ALA A 154 -42.08 20.23 -10.61
N TYR A 155 -41.10 21.11 -10.92
CA TYR A 155 -40.49 21.98 -9.92
C TYR A 155 -41.53 22.87 -9.21
N ALA A 156 -42.42 23.53 -9.99
CA ALA A 156 -43.43 24.41 -9.43
C ALA A 156 -44.43 23.67 -8.55
N GLY A 157 -44.76 22.41 -8.91
CA GLY A 157 -45.66 21.58 -8.11
C GLY A 157 -45.09 21.12 -6.78
N GLU A 158 -43.79 20.84 -6.73
CA GLU A 158 -43.10 20.38 -5.51
C GLU A 158 -42.70 21.54 -4.57
N MET A 159 -42.38 22.70 -5.13
CA MET A 159 -41.90 23.86 -4.38
C MET A 159 -42.99 24.88 -4.03
N ASP A 160 -44.18 24.73 -4.55
CA ASP A 160 -45.29 25.72 -4.49
C ASP A 160 -44.91 27.12 -5.00
N GLU A 161 -43.82 27.22 -5.81
CA GLU A 161 -43.37 28.44 -6.45
C GLU A 161 -42.77 28.15 -7.84
N PRO A 162 -42.81 29.11 -8.78
CA PRO A 162 -42.20 28.90 -10.10
C PRO A 162 -40.68 28.82 -9.99
N PHE A 163 -40.04 28.17 -10.98
CA PHE A 163 -38.57 28.09 -11.04
C PHE A 163 -37.94 29.50 -10.99
N PRO A 164 -36.90 29.71 -10.16
CA PRO A 164 -36.29 31.02 -9.92
C PRO A 164 -35.80 31.67 -11.22
N GLN A 165 -36.30 32.87 -11.53
CA GLN A 165 -35.92 33.63 -12.72
C GLN A 165 -34.84 34.67 -12.48
N ASP A 166 -34.53 35.00 -11.19
CA ASP A 166 -33.46 35.92 -10.82
C ASP A 166 -32.11 35.21 -10.70
N PRO A 167 -31.10 35.52 -11.52
CA PRO A 167 -29.77 34.92 -11.46
C PRO A 167 -29.07 35.10 -10.10
N ALA A 168 -29.29 36.22 -9.41
CA ALA A 168 -28.66 36.47 -8.12
C ALA A 168 -29.24 35.54 -7.02
N ARG A 169 -30.55 35.28 -7.08
CA ARG A 169 -31.22 34.29 -6.24
C ARG A 169 -30.67 32.87 -6.51
N GLN A 170 -30.62 32.47 -7.79
CA GLN A 170 -30.09 31.18 -8.22
C GLN A 170 -28.68 30.97 -7.68
N LEU A 171 -27.75 31.91 -7.87
CA LEU A 171 -26.40 31.82 -7.39
C LEU A 171 -26.34 31.72 -5.86
N SER A 172 -27.14 32.51 -5.14
CA SER A 172 -27.20 32.48 -3.67
C SER A 172 -27.64 31.13 -3.14
N GLU A 173 -28.67 30.51 -3.74
CA GLU A 173 -29.16 29.19 -3.32
C GLU A 173 -28.17 28.07 -3.66
N VAL A 174 -27.48 28.14 -4.81
CA VAL A 174 -26.42 27.21 -5.20
C VAL A 174 -25.24 27.28 -4.20
N LEU A 175 -24.73 28.48 -3.92
CA LEU A 175 -23.60 28.66 -2.98
C LEU A 175 -23.96 28.10 -1.59
N ARG A 176 -25.20 28.40 -1.11
CA ARG A 176 -25.70 27.88 0.18
C ARG A 176 -25.80 26.36 0.21
N SER A 177 -26.34 25.77 -0.86
CA SER A 177 -26.49 24.31 -0.97
C SER A 177 -25.12 23.61 -0.95
N MET A 178 -24.17 24.08 -1.75
CA MET A 178 -22.82 23.50 -1.81
C MET A 178 -22.06 23.64 -0.48
N ALA A 179 -22.15 24.82 0.17
CA ALA A 179 -21.52 25.04 1.46
C ALA A 179 -22.10 24.10 2.54
N ARG A 180 -23.41 23.96 2.62
CA ARG A 180 -24.06 23.05 3.58
C ARG A 180 -23.80 21.57 3.28
N ALA A 181 -23.71 21.19 2.02
CA ALA A 181 -23.38 19.82 1.64
C ALA A 181 -21.99 19.41 2.14
N TRP A 182 -21.03 20.33 2.13
CA TRP A 182 -19.69 20.10 2.70
C TRP A 182 -19.70 19.92 4.23
N GLU A 183 -20.46 20.71 4.94
CA GLU A 183 -20.54 20.68 6.41
C GLU A 183 -21.37 19.50 6.96
N GLY A 184 -22.07 18.76 6.11
CA GLY A 184 -22.89 17.62 6.51
C GLY A 184 -22.08 16.52 7.19
N THR A 185 -22.67 15.89 8.23
CA THR A 185 -21.99 14.86 9.04
C THR A 185 -21.48 13.69 8.22
N SER A 186 -22.30 13.16 7.31
CA SER A 186 -21.90 12.03 6.44
C SER A 186 -20.74 12.42 5.51
N ALA A 187 -20.79 13.62 4.93
CA ALA A 187 -19.73 14.13 4.06
C ALA A 187 -18.41 14.30 4.84
N ARG A 188 -18.46 14.77 6.08
CA ARG A 188 -17.31 14.92 6.96
C ARG A 188 -16.69 13.57 7.30
N LEU A 189 -17.48 12.59 7.69
CA LEU A 189 -16.98 11.23 7.98
C LEU A 189 -16.33 10.57 6.76
N LEU A 190 -16.94 10.71 5.58
CA LEU A 190 -16.36 10.19 4.34
C LEU A 190 -15.02 10.85 3.99
N ARG A 191 -14.87 12.16 4.24
CA ARG A 191 -13.60 12.86 4.02
C ARG A 191 -12.53 12.42 5.01
N GLN A 192 -12.87 12.29 6.28
CA GLN A 192 -11.95 11.80 7.30
C GLN A 192 -11.47 10.38 7.00
N ALA A 193 -12.36 9.51 6.50
CA ALA A 193 -11.98 8.17 6.03
C ALA A 193 -10.99 8.20 4.84
N LYS A 194 -10.94 9.31 4.09
CA LYS A 194 -9.97 9.57 3.01
C LYS A 194 -8.74 10.36 3.49
N GLY A 195 -8.54 10.50 4.80
CA GLY A 195 -7.39 11.18 5.38
C GLY A 195 -7.47 12.71 5.44
N ALA A 196 -8.67 13.29 5.25
CA ALA A 196 -8.84 14.72 5.42
C ALA A 196 -8.78 15.11 6.90
N PRO A 197 -8.11 16.23 7.27
CA PRO A 197 -8.17 16.77 8.61
C PRO A 197 -9.60 17.16 9.02
N ALA A 198 -9.86 17.21 10.32
CA ALA A 198 -11.19 17.50 10.83
C ALA A 198 -11.72 18.90 10.45
N ASP A 199 -10.81 19.84 10.25
CA ASP A 199 -11.01 21.24 9.88
C ASP A 199 -10.82 21.52 8.39
N ALA A 200 -10.80 20.48 7.55
CA ALA A 200 -10.65 20.62 6.09
C ALA A 200 -11.69 21.60 5.50
N GLY A 201 -11.20 22.67 4.85
CA GLY A 201 -12.02 23.72 4.26
C GLY A 201 -12.48 23.43 2.84
N LEU A 202 -13.55 24.11 2.42
CA LEU A 202 -14.03 24.17 1.04
C LEU A 202 -14.00 25.61 0.54
N GLY A 203 -13.29 25.87 -0.57
CA GLY A 203 -13.49 27.04 -1.41
C GLY A 203 -14.48 26.74 -2.53
N LEU A 204 -15.00 27.79 -3.13
CA LEU A 204 -15.82 27.70 -4.33
C LEU A 204 -15.24 28.60 -5.43
N VAL A 205 -15.34 28.14 -6.66
CA VAL A 205 -14.99 28.94 -7.85
C VAL A 205 -16.24 29.19 -8.65
N VAL A 206 -16.56 30.47 -8.87
CA VAL A 206 -17.57 30.92 -9.84
C VAL A 206 -16.85 31.22 -11.13
N GLN A 207 -17.21 30.56 -12.23
CA GLN A 207 -16.53 30.65 -13.52
C GLN A 207 -17.53 30.92 -14.65
N ALA A 208 -17.22 31.85 -15.55
CA ALA A 208 -17.98 32.07 -16.75
C ALA A 208 -18.09 30.77 -17.56
N MET A 209 -19.26 30.52 -18.11
CA MET A 209 -19.48 29.34 -18.95
C MET A 209 -18.89 29.52 -20.34
N ALA A 210 -18.10 28.53 -20.78
CA ALA A 210 -17.84 28.31 -22.20
C ALA A 210 -18.83 27.25 -22.70
N LEU A 211 -19.59 27.57 -23.75
CA LEU A 211 -20.69 26.73 -24.20
C LEU A 211 -20.20 25.70 -25.23
N GLY A 212 -20.17 24.43 -24.83
CA GLY A 212 -19.85 23.30 -25.70
C GLY A 212 -21.02 22.87 -26.61
N ILE A 213 -22.11 23.60 -26.61
CA ILE A 213 -23.33 23.37 -27.38
C ILE A 213 -23.67 24.64 -28.14
N GLY A 214 -23.96 24.55 -29.44
CA GLY A 214 -24.31 25.70 -30.23
C GLY A 214 -23.98 25.55 -31.71
N GLN A 215 -23.93 26.68 -32.42
CA GLN A 215 -23.56 26.69 -33.82
C GLN A 215 -22.07 26.58 -34.05
N GLY A 216 -21.64 25.91 -35.11
CA GLY A 216 -20.23 25.69 -35.45
C GLY A 216 -19.57 24.56 -34.67
N ASP A 217 -18.26 24.67 -34.53
CA ASP A 217 -17.43 23.67 -33.85
C ASP A 217 -17.55 23.84 -32.33
N CYS A 218 -18.42 23.04 -31.71
CA CYS A 218 -18.69 23.05 -30.28
C CYS A 218 -18.57 21.64 -29.68
N GLY A 219 -18.15 21.56 -28.44
CA GLY A 219 -18.06 20.32 -27.66
C GLY A 219 -17.24 20.47 -26.40
N SER A 220 -17.25 19.45 -25.57
CA SER A 220 -16.43 19.40 -24.34
C SER A 220 -15.60 18.14 -24.28
N GLY A 221 -14.44 18.21 -23.66
CA GLY A 221 -13.50 17.10 -23.59
C GLY A 221 -12.58 17.13 -22.39
N VAL A 222 -11.92 15.99 -22.18
CA VAL A 222 -10.78 15.86 -21.29
C VAL A 222 -9.63 15.22 -22.07
N ILE A 223 -8.42 15.71 -21.84
CA ILE A 223 -7.20 15.23 -22.46
C ILE A 223 -6.12 15.05 -21.39
N GLN A 224 -5.38 13.97 -21.49
CA GLN A 224 -4.14 13.75 -20.76
C GLN A 224 -3.07 13.20 -21.71
N PHE A 225 -1.82 13.33 -21.33
CA PHE A 225 -0.67 13.11 -22.23
C PHE A 225 0.16 11.90 -21.83
N VAL A 226 -0.28 11.17 -20.80
CA VAL A 226 0.33 9.94 -20.33
C VAL A 226 -0.72 8.86 -20.10
N SER A 227 -0.35 7.62 -20.25
CA SER A 227 -1.21 6.48 -19.87
C SER A 227 -1.43 6.45 -18.36
N GLU A 228 -2.68 6.38 -17.93
CA GLU A 228 -3.06 6.23 -16.52
C GLU A 228 -2.46 4.97 -15.88
N GLN A 229 -2.30 3.90 -16.64
CA GLN A 229 -1.83 2.61 -16.14
C GLN A 229 -0.31 2.46 -16.18
N THR A 230 0.32 2.90 -17.26
CA THR A 230 1.76 2.66 -17.48
C THR A 230 2.64 3.90 -17.29
N GLY A 231 2.06 5.10 -17.32
CA GLY A 231 2.79 6.35 -17.29
C GLY A 231 3.57 6.66 -18.57
N GLU A 232 3.40 5.86 -19.63
CA GLU A 232 4.04 6.10 -20.92
C GLU A 232 3.42 7.32 -21.61
N PRO A 233 4.20 8.06 -22.40
CA PRO A 233 3.67 9.14 -23.23
C PRO A 233 2.58 8.62 -24.15
N GLN A 234 1.35 9.00 -23.90
CA GLN A 234 0.17 8.59 -24.66
C GLN A 234 -0.92 9.64 -24.52
N VAL A 235 -1.38 10.20 -25.62
CA VAL A 235 -2.55 11.09 -25.58
C VAL A 235 -3.81 10.24 -25.45
N THR A 236 -4.51 10.42 -24.33
CA THR A 236 -5.77 9.73 -24.03
C THR A 236 -6.81 10.73 -23.52
N GLY A 237 -8.05 10.30 -23.52
CA GLY A 237 -9.18 11.10 -23.07
C GLY A 237 -10.37 10.95 -24.03
N ARG A 238 -11.30 11.91 -23.98
CA ARG A 238 -12.53 11.89 -24.78
C ARG A 238 -12.95 13.31 -25.16
N PHE A 239 -13.57 13.44 -26.28
CA PHE A 239 -14.27 14.65 -26.72
C PHE A 239 -15.66 14.29 -27.22
N LEU A 240 -16.66 15.00 -26.75
CA LEU A 240 -18.03 14.84 -27.20
C LEU A 240 -18.48 16.14 -27.87
N ALA A 241 -18.82 16.06 -29.15
CA ALA A 241 -19.36 17.19 -29.90
C ALA A 241 -20.76 17.55 -29.39
N GLN A 242 -21.10 18.82 -29.41
CA GLN A 242 -22.38 19.35 -28.94
C GLN A 242 -22.75 18.88 -27.53
N ALA A 243 -21.78 18.92 -26.61
CA ALA A 243 -21.92 18.46 -25.22
C ALA A 243 -21.36 19.47 -24.22
N GLN A 244 -21.89 19.44 -23.02
CA GLN A 244 -21.56 20.33 -21.94
C GLN A 244 -21.16 19.56 -20.66
N GLY A 245 -20.05 19.95 -20.09
CA GLY A 245 -19.57 19.45 -18.81
C GLY A 245 -19.03 18.02 -18.82
N ARG A 246 -18.39 17.64 -17.70
CA ARG A 246 -17.70 16.35 -17.56
C ARG A 246 -18.67 15.15 -17.51
N ALA A 247 -19.87 15.33 -16.99
CA ALA A 247 -20.87 14.25 -16.86
C ALA A 247 -21.27 13.68 -18.23
N ALA A 248 -21.33 14.52 -19.27
CA ALA A 248 -21.62 14.07 -20.64
C ALA A 248 -20.52 13.18 -21.22
N LEU A 249 -19.30 13.24 -20.70
CA LEU A 249 -18.17 12.44 -21.14
C LEU A 249 -18.13 11.03 -20.53
N THR A 250 -18.87 10.79 -19.45
CA THR A 250 -18.97 9.48 -18.81
C THR A 250 -20.00 8.57 -19.48
N ALA A 251 -20.98 9.12 -20.15
CA ALA A 251 -22.07 8.40 -20.80
C ALA A 251 -21.65 7.52 -22.01
N GLY A 252 -20.48 7.78 -22.60
CA GLY A 252 -19.80 6.85 -23.53
C GLY A 252 -20.27 6.84 -24.99
N GLU A 253 -21.51 7.19 -25.31
CA GLU A 253 -22.03 7.14 -26.68
C GLU A 253 -21.67 8.41 -27.47
N GLY A 254 -21.18 8.24 -28.71
CA GLY A 254 -20.85 9.34 -29.62
C GLY A 254 -19.56 10.10 -29.32
N ALA A 255 -18.78 9.72 -28.30
CA ALA A 255 -17.52 10.38 -27.97
C ALA A 255 -16.44 10.07 -29.04
N LEU A 256 -15.74 11.12 -29.48
CA LEU A 256 -14.59 10.99 -30.40
C LEU A 256 -13.35 10.52 -29.65
N TYR A 257 -12.54 9.70 -30.33
CA TYR A 257 -11.15 9.49 -29.89
C TYR A 257 -10.35 10.80 -30.00
N LEU A 258 -9.34 10.97 -29.19
CA LEU A 258 -8.51 12.18 -29.30
C LEU A 258 -7.51 12.10 -30.44
N THR A 259 -6.86 10.95 -30.59
CA THR A 259 -5.95 10.65 -31.70
C THR A 259 -6.62 9.75 -32.73
N ARG A 260 -6.03 9.66 -33.93
CA ARG A 260 -6.50 8.73 -34.98
C ARG A 260 -6.65 7.32 -34.45
N ASP A 261 -7.83 6.73 -34.62
CA ASP A 261 -8.16 5.38 -34.18
C ASP A 261 -8.96 4.65 -35.26
N PRO A 262 -8.60 3.41 -35.64
CA PRO A 262 -9.34 2.64 -36.64
C PRO A 262 -10.80 2.36 -36.28
N ARG A 263 -11.14 2.47 -35.00
CA ARG A 263 -12.49 2.17 -34.46
C ARG A 263 -13.50 3.30 -34.65
N GLY A 264 -13.04 4.53 -34.96
CA GLY A 264 -13.96 5.64 -35.12
C GLY A 264 -13.27 6.99 -35.33
N PRO A 265 -14.07 8.06 -35.56
CA PRO A 265 -13.57 9.40 -35.81
C PRO A 265 -12.83 9.98 -34.59
N SER A 266 -11.86 10.86 -34.83
CA SER A 266 -11.04 11.47 -33.80
C SER A 266 -11.09 13.01 -33.80
N LEU A 267 -10.77 13.60 -32.65
CA LEU A 267 -10.57 15.05 -32.49
C LEU A 267 -9.46 15.55 -33.42
N GLN A 268 -8.36 14.78 -33.51
CA GLN A 268 -7.20 15.11 -34.37
C GLN A 268 -7.59 15.28 -35.85
N GLU A 269 -8.52 14.46 -36.33
CA GLU A 269 -8.97 14.51 -37.72
C GLU A 269 -10.02 15.59 -37.95
N ARG A 270 -10.98 15.73 -37.02
CA ARG A 270 -12.10 16.67 -37.16
C ARG A 270 -11.78 18.10 -36.83
N TYR A 271 -10.90 18.29 -35.81
CA TYR A 271 -10.54 19.61 -35.29
C TYR A 271 -9.01 19.72 -35.08
N PRO A 272 -8.19 19.65 -36.16
CA PRO A 272 -6.73 19.54 -36.08
C PRO A 272 -6.06 20.74 -35.38
N ASP A 273 -6.59 21.96 -35.58
CA ASP A 273 -6.04 23.15 -34.96
C ASP A 273 -6.26 23.14 -33.43
N CYS A 274 -7.47 22.78 -32.99
CA CYS A 274 -7.78 22.58 -31.56
C CYS A 274 -6.89 21.50 -30.93
N PHE A 275 -6.70 20.37 -31.63
CA PHE A 275 -5.83 19.30 -31.14
C PHE A 275 -4.35 19.75 -31.01
N ALA A 276 -3.83 20.48 -32.02
CA ALA A 276 -2.49 21.02 -31.98
C ALA A 276 -2.30 22.04 -30.83
N GLU A 277 -3.32 22.87 -30.57
CA GLU A 277 -3.32 23.82 -29.48
C GLU A 277 -3.33 23.12 -28.11
N LEU A 278 -4.14 22.08 -27.94
CA LEU A 278 -4.17 21.23 -26.73
C LEU A 278 -2.81 20.59 -26.44
N LEU A 279 -2.13 20.04 -27.47
CA LEU A 279 -0.77 19.51 -27.32
C LEU A 279 0.24 20.57 -26.88
N ARG A 280 0.13 21.79 -27.40
CA ARG A 280 0.96 22.92 -26.98
C ARG A 280 0.70 23.28 -25.51
N HIS A 281 -0.57 23.39 -25.12
CA HIS A 281 -0.96 23.69 -23.74
C HIS A 281 -0.50 22.59 -22.78
N GLY A 282 -0.63 21.31 -23.15
CA GLY A 282 -0.15 20.17 -22.35
C GLY A 282 1.34 20.28 -22.06
N ARG A 283 2.17 20.56 -23.08
CA ARG A 283 3.62 20.76 -22.89
C ARG A 283 3.95 21.94 -21.97
N VAL A 284 3.21 23.05 -22.09
CA VAL A 284 3.38 24.22 -21.21
C VAL A 284 3.02 23.88 -19.78
N CYS A 285 1.87 23.23 -19.56
CA CYS A 285 1.43 22.79 -18.23
C CYS A 285 2.46 21.83 -17.61
N ARG A 286 2.87 20.77 -18.30
CA ARG A 286 3.88 19.81 -17.83
C ARG A 286 5.13 20.50 -17.30
N ARG A 287 5.71 21.40 -18.09
CA ARG A 287 6.95 22.10 -17.74
C ARG A 287 6.76 23.12 -16.62
N LYS A 288 5.67 23.88 -16.63
CA LYS A 288 5.49 25.04 -15.73
C LYS A 288 4.76 24.68 -14.45
N LEU A 289 3.85 23.72 -14.49
CA LEU A 289 3.21 23.18 -13.30
C LEU A 289 4.04 22.05 -12.67
N ARG A 290 5.07 21.58 -13.40
CA ARG A 290 6.03 20.54 -12.97
C ARG A 290 5.34 19.21 -12.68
N GLU A 291 4.30 18.90 -13.47
CA GLU A 291 3.44 17.73 -13.28
C GLU A 291 2.78 17.32 -14.59
N GLU A 292 2.46 16.03 -14.76
CA GLU A 292 1.58 15.57 -15.83
C GLU A 292 0.14 15.92 -15.51
N MET A 293 -0.51 16.64 -16.42
CA MET A 293 -1.83 17.19 -16.16
C MET A 293 -2.88 16.57 -17.06
N GLN A 294 -4.06 16.35 -16.51
CA GLN A 294 -5.30 16.17 -17.26
C GLN A 294 -5.98 17.51 -17.40
N ILE A 295 -6.26 17.92 -18.64
CA ILE A 295 -6.89 19.22 -18.98
C ILE A 295 -8.36 18.96 -19.33
N GLU A 296 -9.27 19.66 -18.66
CA GLU A 296 -10.68 19.79 -19.03
C GLU A 296 -10.85 20.99 -19.95
N PHE A 297 -11.42 20.77 -21.12
CA PHE A 297 -11.54 21.85 -22.13
C PHE A 297 -12.91 21.86 -22.80
N THR A 298 -13.25 23.04 -23.34
CA THR A 298 -14.45 23.24 -24.16
C THR A 298 -14.06 23.97 -25.45
N LEU A 299 -14.60 23.48 -26.55
CA LEU A 299 -14.57 24.14 -27.84
C LEU A 299 -15.91 24.88 -28.04
N GLU A 300 -15.84 26.20 -28.14
CA GLU A 300 -17.03 27.06 -28.32
C GLU A 300 -16.88 27.80 -29.62
N SER A 301 -17.68 27.47 -30.63
CA SER A 301 -17.65 28.08 -31.97
C SER A 301 -16.22 28.15 -32.55
N GLY A 302 -15.45 27.07 -32.40
CA GLY A 302 -14.06 26.96 -32.86
C GLY A 302 -12.99 27.57 -31.94
N ARG A 303 -13.38 28.24 -30.85
CA ARG A 303 -12.48 28.76 -29.84
C ARG A 303 -12.26 27.76 -28.70
N LEU A 304 -11.00 27.46 -28.41
CA LEU A 304 -10.62 26.61 -27.30
C LEU A 304 -10.66 27.35 -25.96
N TRP A 305 -11.26 26.74 -24.95
CA TRP A 305 -11.24 27.18 -23.56
C TRP A 305 -10.70 26.06 -22.66
N VAL A 306 -9.80 26.42 -21.73
CA VAL A 306 -9.31 25.51 -20.69
C VAL A 306 -10.10 25.76 -19.41
N LEU A 307 -10.91 24.80 -18.98
CA LEU A 307 -11.82 24.95 -17.84
C LEU A 307 -11.15 24.56 -16.52
N ASP A 308 -10.25 23.58 -16.56
CA ASP A 308 -9.52 23.09 -15.39
C ASP A 308 -8.28 22.31 -15.82
N ALA A 309 -7.33 22.16 -14.93
CA ALA A 309 -6.24 21.21 -15.06
C ALA A 309 -5.97 20.56 -13.70
N VAL A 310 -5.96 19.26 -13.66
CA VAL A 310 -5.68 18.47 -12.44
C VAL A 310 -4.52 17.52 -12.72
N PRO A 311 -3.77 17.08 -11.69
CA PRO A 311 -2.79 16.02 -11.90
C PRO A 311 -3.43 14.83 -12.63
N ALA A 312 -2.76 14.32 -13.65
CA ALA A 312 -3.30 13.19 -14.43
C ALA A 312 -3.55 11.99 -13.52
N PRO A 313 -4.75 11.38 -13.55
CA PRO A 313 -5.02 10.12 -12.84
C PRO A 313 -3.98 9.08 -13.22
N ARG A 314 -3.49 8.33 -12.23
CA ARG A 314 -2.39 7.40 -12.44
C ARG A 314 -2.36 6.26 -11.43
N SER A 315 -2.00 5.07 -11.90
CA SER A 315 -1.68 3.92 -11.06
C SER A 315 -0.35 4.14 -10.33
N SER A 316 -0.06 3.31 -9.34
CA SER A 316 1.25 3.30 -8.65
C SER A 316 2.40 3.11 -9.63
N ARG A 317 2.23 2.27 -10.66
CA ARG A 317 3.21 2.05 -11.74
C ARG A 317 3.45 3.33 -12.56
N ALA A 318 2.37 3.95 -13.00
CA ALA A 318 2.43 5.20 -13.75
C ALA A 318 3.08 6.32 -12.93
N ASN A 319 2.80 6.38 -11.62
CA ASN A 319 3.38 7.38 -10.72
C ASN A 319 4.91 7.28 -10.63
N VAL A 320 5.44 6.07 -10.51
CA VAL A 320 6.91 5.84 -10.52
C VAL A 320 7.50 6.33 -11.84
N ARG A 321 6.95 5.90 -12.98
CA ARG A 321 7.45 6.27 -14.30
C ARG A 321 7.37 7.78 -14.56
N ILE A 322 6.25 8.41 -14.23
CA ILE A 322 6.06 9.86 -14.38
C ILE A 322 7.07 10.63 -13.53
N SER A 323 7.26 10.23 -12.27
CA SER A 323 8.20 10.90 -11.37
C SER A 323 9.64 10.82 -11.87
N VAL A 324 10.06 9.65 -12.34
CA VAL A 324 11.40 9.47 -12.93
C VAL A 324 11.54 10.26 -14.23
N ALA A 325 10.55 10.18 -15.15
CA ALA A 325 10.59 10.90 -16.42
C ALA A 325 10.64 12.44 -16.24
N LEU A 326 9.92 12.99 -15.25
CA LEU A 326 9.98 14.41 -14.94
C LEU A 326 11.36 14.84 -14.41
N ALA A 327 12.03 13.96 -13.65
CA ALA A 327 13.39 14.22 -13.16
C ALA A 327 14.43 14.11 -14.28
N ASP A 328 14.34 13.09 -15.11
CA ASP A 328 15.25 12.90 -16.27
C ASP A 328 15.14 14.05 -17.26
N ASP A 329 13.94 14.62 -17.46
CA ASP A 329 13.70 15.81 -18.26
C ASP A 329 14.12 17.12 -17.58
N GLY A 330 14.66 17.06 -16.35
CA GLY A 330 15.09 18.24 -15.58
C GLY A 330 13.95 19.19 -15.15
N ILE A 331 12.73 18.68 -15.10
CA ILE A 331 11.53 19.44 -14.69
C ILE A 331 11.43 19.47 -13.16
N ILE A 332 11.78 18.38 -12.49
CA ILE A 332 11.87 18.26 -11.02
C ILE A 332 13.24 17.72 -10.65
N THR A 333 13.59 17.76 -9.37
CA THR A 333 14.82 17.13 -8.87
C THR A 333 14.57 15.63 -8.58
N ARG A 334 15.64 14.85 -8.38
CA ARG A 334 15.55 13.44 -7.99
C ARG A 334 14.91 13.28 -6.62
N GLU A 335 15.21 14.19 -5.71
CA GLU A 335 14.64 14.24 -4.35
C GLU A 335 13.14 14.48 -4.41
N GLU A 336 12.69 15.44 -5.25
CA GLU A 336 11.26 15.65 -5.47
C GLU A 336 10.58 14.44 -6.10
N ALA A 337 11.25 13.75 -7.02
CA ALA A 337 10.71 12.54 -7.65
C ALA A 337 10.54 11.41 -6.61
N LEU A 338 11.52 11.23 -5.70
CA LEU A 338 11.40 10.28 -4.59
C LEU A 338 10.19 10.62 -3.72
N LEU A 339 10.05 11.87 -3.27
CA LEU A 339 8.97 12.30 -2.38
C LEU A 339 7.56 12.19 -2.98
N ARG A 340 7.44 12.14 -4.32
CA ARG A 340 6.15 11.97 -5.02
C ARG A 340 5.64 10.53 -5.05
N VAL A 341 6.49 9.56 -4.74
CA VAL A 341 6.13 8.15 -4.74
C VAL A 341 5.93 7.67 -3.31
N PRO A 342 4.69 7.44 -2.84
CA PRO A 342 4.46 6.92 -1.50
C PRO A 342 5.12 5.55 -1.31
N PRO A 343 5.92 5.33 -0.24
CA PRO A 343 6.60 4.04 -0.03
C PRO A 343 5.67 2.84 -0.04
N ARG A 344 4.49 2.97 0.55
CA ARG A 344 3.48 1.88 0.61
C ARG A 344 2.99 1.45 -0.78
N SER A 345 2.93 2.37 -1.76
CA SER A 345 2.48 2.07 -3.12
C SER A 345 3.44 1.17 -3.91
N LEU A 346 4.73 1.10 -3.51
CA LEU A 346 5.68 0.19 -4.14
C LEU A 346 5.33 -1.28 -3.93
N GLY A 347 4.67 -1.63 -2.82
CA GLY A 347 4.24 -3.00 -2.58
C GLY A 347 3.35 -3.57 -3.69
N GLU A 348 2.53 -2.72 -4.31
CA GLU A 348 1.68 -3.11 -5.43
C GLU A 348 2.49 -3.46 -6.70
N LEU A 349 3.65 -2.85 -6.88
CA LEU A 349 4.49 -3.04 -8.08
C LEU A 349 5.31 -4.33 -8.03
N LEU A 350 5.54 -4.85 -6.84
CA LEU A 350 6.39 -6.02 -6.59
C LEU A 350 5.68 -7.34 -6.86
N HIS A 351 4.35 -7.30 -7.00
CA HIS A 351 3.50 -8.47 -7.16
C HIS A 351 2.58 -8.32 -8.38
N PRO A 352 2.15 -9.44 -9.02
CA PRO A 352 1.10 -9.39 -10.03
C PRO A 352 -0.17 -8.76 -9.46
N GLN A 353 -0.92 -8.03 -10.28
CA GLN A 353 -2.15 -7.35 -9.90
C GLN A 353 -3.30 -7.76 -10.84
N VAL A 354 -4.54 -7.76 -10.36
CA VAL A 354 -5.71 -7.99 -11.22
C VAL A 354 -5.83 -6.83 -12.20
N ASP A 355 -5.94 -7.11 -13.50
CA ASP A 355 -6.17 -6.07 -14.52
C ASP A 355 -7.50 -5.36 -14.22
N PRO A 356 -7.49 -4.04 -13.96
CA PRO A 356 -8.69 -3.29 -13.62
C PRO A 356 -9.71 -3.22 -14.77
N ARG A 357 -9.30 -3.54 -16.00
CA ARG A 357 -10.19 -3.58 -17.19
C ARG A 357 -10.92 -4.92 -17.32
N GLY A 358 -10.45 -5.96 -16.62
CA GLY A 358 -11.06 -7.28 -16.64
C GLY A 358 -12.40 -7.33 -15.89
N LYS A 359 -13.26 -8.28 -16.28
CA LYS A 359 -14.51 -8.56 -15.55
C LYS A 359 -14.15 -9.14 -14.18
N ARG A 360 -14.67 -8.54 -13.12
CA ARG A 360 -14.46 -8.97 -11.73
C ARG A 360 -15.74 -9.63 -11.19
N ASP A 361 -15.67 -10.92 -10.97
CA ASP A 361 -16.75 -11.70 -10.32
C ASP A 361 -16.30 -12.05 -8.88
N VAL A 362 -16.53 -11.12 -7.96
CA VAL A 362 -16.10 -11.26 -6.55
C VAL A 362 -17.06 -12.19 -5.83
N VAL A 363 -16.55 -13.33 -5.35
CA VAL A 363 -17.33 -14.38 -4.65
C VAL A 363 -17.17 -14.35 -3.14
N ALA A 364 -16.08 -13.76 -2.64
CA ALA A 364 -15.85 -13.59 -1.20
C ALA A 364 -14.91 -12.41 -0.92
N ARG A 365 -14.96 -11.92 0.31
CA ARG A 365 -14.07 -10.87 0.82
C ARG A 365 -13.49 -11.28 2.16
N GLY A 366 -12.23 -10.94 2.40
CA GLY A 366 -11.50 -11.15 3.62
C GLY A 366 -10.46 -10.06 3.85
N ILE A 367 -9.52 -10.32 4.74
CA ILE A 367 -8.41 -9.42 5.02
C ILE A 367 -7.30 -9.70 4.00
N GLY A 368 -6.90 -8.70 3.24
CA GLY A 368 -5.74 -8.74 2.37
C GLY A 368 -4.46 -8.77 3.22
N ALA A 369 -3.95 -9.95 3.51
CA ALA A 369 -2.84 -10.14 4.43
C ALA A 369 -1.46 -10.05 3.78
N SER A 370 -1.35 -10.35 2.50
CA SER A 370 -0.14 -10.19 1.68
C SER A 370 -0.55 -9.71 0.29
N PRO A 371 0.11 -8.66 -0.25
CA PRO A 371 -0.30 -8.03 -1.51
C PRO A 371 -0.07 -8.94 -2.72
N GLY A 372 -0.67 -8.53 -3.83
CA GLY A 372 -0.59 -9.23 -5.09
C GLY A 372 -1.86 -9.99 -5.44
N ALA A 373 -1.90 -10.52 -6.65
CA ALA A 373 -2.97 -11.37 -7.12
C ALA A 373 -2.40 -12.61 -7.82
N ALA A 374 -3.05 -13.73 -7.62
CA ALA A 374 -2.69 -14.96 -8.31
C ALA A 374 -3.94 -15.76 -8.69
N ARG A 375 -3.86 -16.46 -9.81
CA ARG A 375 -4.87 -17.39 -10.28
C ARG A 375 -4.35 -18.81 -10.20
N GLY A 376 -5.17 -19.73 -9.76
CA GLY A 376 -4.75 -21.13 -9.64
C GLY A 376 -5.90 -22.06 -9.34
N ARG A 377 -5.60 -23.34 -9.31
CA ARG A 377 -6.54 -24.40 -8.95
C ARG A 377 -6.65 -24.52 -7.42
N VAL A 378 -7.82 -24.72 -6.92
CA VAL A 378 -8.06 -24.96 -5.49
C VAL A 378 -7.39 -26.25 -5.04
N ALA A 379 -6.60 -26.18 -3.98
CA ALA A 379 -6.01 -27.31 -3.28
C ALA A 379 -6.36 -27.23 -1.79
N PHE A 380 -6.98 -28.30 -1.22
CA PHE A 380 -7.42 -28.29 0.18
C PHE A 380 -6.38 -28.87 1.15
N THR A 381 -5.31 -29.47 0.64
CA THR A 381 -4.22 -30.04 1.45
C THR A 381 -2.85 -29.62 0.91
N SER A 382 -1.86 -29.62 1.81
CA SER A 382 -0.47 -29.36 1.41
C SER A 382 0.04 -30.38 0.39
N THR A 383 -0.38 -31.64 0.52
CA THR A 383 -0.02 -32.71 -0.42
C THR A 383 -0.63 -32.50 -1.79
N ALA A 384 -1.91 -32.08 -1.87
CA ALA A 384 -2.56 -31.76 -3.14
C ALA A 384 -1.88 -30.54 -3.83
N ALA A 385 -1.53 -29.50 -3.05
CA ALA A 385 -0.81 -28.34 -3.57
C ALA A 385 0.56 -28.73 -4.17
N GLN A 386 1.34 -29.55 -3.46
CA GLN A 386 2.63 -30.06 -3.95
C GLN A 386 2.46 -30.94 -5.21
N ALA A 387 1.44 -31.80 -5.23
CA ALA A 387 1.15 -32.63 -6.39
C ALA A 387 0.75 -31.81 -7.63
N MET A 388 -0.03 -30.75 -7.46
CA MET A 388 -0.37 -29.82 -8.55
C MET A 388 0.87 -29.08 -9.02
N ALA A 389 1.66 -28.51 -8.09
CA ALA A 389 2.89 -27.78 -8.42
C ALA A 389 3.91 -28.66 -9.17
N SER A 390 4.07 -29.94 -8.79
CA SER A 390 4.97 -30.89 -9.47
C SER A 390 4.54 -31.18 -10.91
N ARG A 391 3.26 -30.98 -11.24
CA ARG A 391 2.73 -31.06 -12.62
C ARG A 391 2.81 -29.74 -13.38
N GLY A 392 3.33 -28.67 -12.74
CA GLY A 392 3.35 -27.32 -13.29
C GLY A 392 2.00 -26.64 -13.32
N GLU A 393 1.05 -27.08 -12.50
CA GLU A 393 -0.30 -26.52 -12.37
C GLU A 393 -0.31 -25.51 -11.22
N PRO A 394 -0.50 -24.20 -11.46
CA PRO A 394 -0.61 -23.21 -10.40
C PRO A 394 -1.79 -23.54 -9.48
N CYS A 395 -1.56 -23.58 -8.17
CA CYS A 395 -2.59 -23.92 -7.20
C CYS A 395 -2.70 -22.87 -6.09
N ILE A 396 -3.88 -22.75 -5.53
CA ILE A 396 -4.20 -21.88 -4.38
C ILE A 396 -4.50 -22.81 -3.21
N LEU A 397 -3.72 -22.64 -2.14
CA LEU A 397 -3.94 -23.42 -0.92
C LEU A 397 -5.13 -22.84 -0.15
N VAL A 398 -6.17 -23.63 0.04
CA VAL A 398 -7.43 -23.22 0.70
C VAL A 398 -7.59 -24.00 2.00
N ARG A 399 -7.52 -23.30 3.14
CA ARG A 399 -7.57 -23.91 4.48
C ARG A 399 -8.57 -23.20 5.37
N ARG A 400 -9.11 -23.88 6.37
CA ARG A 400 -9.84 -23.18 7.44
C ARG A 400 -8.92 -22.24 8.20
N GLU A 401 -7.76 -22.76 8.55
CA GLU A 401 -6.64 -22.08 9.19
C GLU A 401 -5.36 -22.85 8.82
N THR A 402 -4.25 -22.17 8.58
CA THR A 402 -2.98 -22.84 8.29
C THR A 402 -2.25 -23.22 9.57
N THR A 403 -1.55 -24.34 9.52
CA THR A 403 -0.67 -24.85 10.57
C THR A 403 0.78 -24.84 10.09
N PRO A 404 1.78 -25.04 10.97
CA PRO A 404 3.17 -25.16 10.55
C PRO A 404 3.42 -26.25 9.50
N GLU A 405 2.61 -27.32 9.52
CA GLU A 405 2.68 -28.41 8.52
C GLU A 405 2.27 -27.96 7.11
N ASP A 406 1.50 -26.87 7.00
CA ASP A 406 1.06 -26.31 5.73
C ASP A 406 2.15 -25.47 5.01
N ILE A 407 3.29 -25.20 5.64
CA ILE A 407 4.38 -24.42 5.05
C ILE A 407 4.80 -24.98 3.69
N ARG A 408 4.87 -26.29 3.53
CA ARG A 408 5.21 -26.94 2.25
C ARG A 408 4.16 -26.67 1.18
N GLY A 409 2.89 -26.77 1.56
CA GLY A 409 1.78 -26.43 0.68
C GLY A 409 1.81 -24.96 0.28
N MET A 410 2.16 -24.07 1.21
CA MET A 410 2.31 -22.64 0.94
C MET A 410 3.46 -22.37 -0.02
N HIS A 411 4.60 -23.03 0.12
CA HIS A 411 5.72 -22.90 -0.83
C HIS A 411 5.40 -23.41 -2.23
N ALA A 412 4.53 -24.41 -2.33
CA ALA A 412 4.08 -24.97 -3.60
C ALA A 412 2.96 -24.16 -4.26
N ALA A 413 2.18 -23.42 -3.46
CA ALA A 413 1.04 -22.64 -3.91
C ALA A 413 1.45 -21.28 -4.50
N VAL A 414 0.60 -20.71 -5.35
CA VAL A 414 0.76 -19.35 -5.88
C VAL A 414 -0.04 -18.31 -5.08
N ALA A 415 -0.95 -18.74 -4.21
CA ALA A 415 -1.68 -17.90 -3.26
C ALA A 415 -2.27 -18.74 -2.12
N VAL A 416 -2.70 -18.07 -1.05
CA VAL A 416 -3.34 -18.70 0.11
C VAL A 416 -4.67 -18.02 0.41
N LEU A 417 -5.68 -18.85 0.72
CA LEU A 417 -7.00 -18.41 1.17
C LEU A 417 -7.36 -19.14 2.46
N THR A 418 -7.74 -18.40 3.52
CA THR A 418 -8.22 -19.00 4.75
C THR A 418 -9.59 -18.49 5.18
N GLU A 419 -10.41 -19.39 5.74
CA GLU A 419 -11.70 -19.09 6.34
C GLU A 419 -11.54 -18.26 7.62
N ARG A 420 -10.49 -18.56 8.40
CA ARG A 420 -10.19 -17.93 9.68
C ARG A 420 -8.79 -17.32 9.66
N GLY A 421 -8.56 -16.43 10.61
CA GLY A 421 -7.27 -15.77 10.78
C GLY A 421 -7.35 -14.25 10.57
N GLY A 422 -6.32 -13.56 11.02
CA GLY A 422 -6.13 -12.13 10.88
C GLY A 422 -4.74 -11.82 10.31
N MET A 423 -4.35 -10.56 10.35
CA MET A 423 -3.04 -10.08 9.88
C MET A 423 -1.84 -10.75 10.57
N THR A 424 -2.05 -11.33 11.73
CA THR A 424 -1.03 -12.01 12.55
C THR A 424 -1.07 -13.52 12.44
N SER A 425 -2.05 -14.10 11.73
CA SER A 425 -2.16 -15.54 11.55
C SER A 425 -0.94 -16.12 10.83
N HIS A 426 -0.69 -17.41 11.02
CA HIS A 426 0.40 -18.15 10.37
C HIS A 426 0.37 -17.95 8.84
N ALA A 427 -0.82 -18.09 8.22
CA ALA A 427 -0.97 -17.82 6.78
C ALA A 427 -0.52 -16.42 6.36
N ALA A 428 -0.89 -15.40 7.15
CA ALA A 428 -0.55 -14.01 6.87
C ALA A 428 0.95 -13.73 6.97
N VAL A 429 1.59 -14.27 7.99
CA VAL A 429 3.03 -14.05 8.26
C VAL A 429 3.89 -14.75 7.22
N ILE A 430 3.64 -16.03 7.01
CA ILE A 430 4.39 -16.83 6.02
C ILE A 430 4.09 -16.33 4.60
N GLY A 431 2.82 -16.03 4.28
CA GLY A 431 2.45 -15.45 2.98
C GLY A 431 3.23 -14.17 2.66
N ARG A 432 3.35 -13.24 3.62
CA ARG A 432 4.19 -12.04 3.45
C ARG A 432 5.67 -12.36 3.30
N GLY A 433 6.17 -13.32 4.06
CA GLY A 433 7.56 -13.77 3.95
C GLY A 433 7.86 -14.32 2.56
N LEU A 434 7.00 -15.15 2.03
CA LEU A 434 7.12 -15.78 0.71
C LEU A 434 6.70 -14.86 -0.46
N GLY A 435 6.12 -13.70 -0.18
CA GLY A 435 5.54 -12.83 -1.21
C GLY A 435 4.31 -13.44 -1.91
N LEU A 436 3.62 -14.36 -1.23
CA LEU A 436 2.40 -14.97 -1.77
C LEU A 436 1.19 -14.08 -1.53
N PRO A 437 0.37 -13.80 -2.54
CA PRO A 437 -0.94 -13.20 -2.35
C PRO A 437 -1.75 -14.01 -1.32
N CYS A 438 -2.26 -13.31 -0.28
CA CYS A 438 -2.91 -13.99 0.82
C CYS A 438 -4.16 -13.25 1.26
N VAL A 439 -5.29 -13.97 1.30
CA VAL A 439 -6.56 -13.49 1.87
C VAL A 439 -6.91 -14.37 3.06
N VAL A 440 -6.99 -13.76 4.24
CA VAL A 440 -7.29 -14.47 5.49
C VAL A 440 -8.62 -14.01 6.09
N GLY A 441 -9.22 -14.88 6.92
CA GLY A 441 -10.46 -14.54 7.59
C GLY A 441 -11.59 -14.17 6.62
N ALA A 442 -11.68 -14.86 5.50
CA ALA A 442 -12.68 -14.56 4.48
C ALA A 442 -14.08 -14.84 5.03
N SER A 443 -14.80 -13.73 5.32
CA SER A 443 -16.14 -13.81 5.90
C SER A 443 -17.15 -14.42 4.92
N GLY A 444 -17.95 -15.35 5.41
CA GLY A 444 -19.01 -15.97 4.64
C GLY A 444 -18.58 -17.17 3.79
N ILE A 445 -17.27 -17.47 3.67
CA ILE A 445 -16.88 -18.78 3.10
C ILE A 445 -16.98 -19.89 4.15
N ARG A 446 -17.21 -21.10 3.68
CA ARG A 446 -17.16 -22.31 4.50
C ARG A 446 -16.37 -23.39 3.78
N ILE A 447 -15.36 -23.91 4.45
CA ILE A 447 -14.50 -24.96 3.91
C ILE A 447 -14.89 -26.30 4.53
N ASP A 448 -15.29 -27.23 3.70
CA ASP A 448 -15.50 -28.61 4.07
C ASP A 448 -14.31 -29.46 3.57
N ALA A 449 -13.35 -29.69 4.46
CA ALA A 449 -12.13 -30.43 4.12
C ALA A 449 -12.38 -31.91 3.79
N ARG A 450 -13.51 -32.51 4.24
CA ARG A 450 -13.85 -33.90 3.92
C ARG A 450 -14.51 -34.05 2.55
N ALA A 451 -15.35 -33.08 2.21
CA ALA A 451 -16.01 -33.01 0.91
C ALA A 451 -15.13 -32.34 -0.17
N GLU A 452 -13.94 -31.83 0.22
CA GLU A 452 -13.02 -31.04 -0.64
C GLU A 452 -13.76 -29.94 -1.41
N ARG A 453 -14.54 -29.12 -0.64
CA ARG A 453 -15.35 -28.05 -1.20
C ARG A 453 -15.25 -26.74 -0.40
N LEU A 454 -15.12 -25.67 -1.16
CA LEU A 454 -15.23 -24.30 -0.72
C LEU A 454 -16.63 -23.76 -1.10
N PHE A 455 -17.44 -23.41 -0.11
CA PHE A 455 -18.74 -22.78 -0.30
C PHE A 455 -18.60 -21.26 -0.12
N VAL A 456 -19.22 -20.47 -1.00
CA VAL A 456 -19.19 -19.02 -0.97
C VAL A 456 -20.57 -18.41 -0.70
N PRO A 457 -20.68 -17.13 -0.26
CA PRO A 457 -21.94 -16.55 0.22
C PRO A 457 -23.10 -16.56 -0.77
N ASP A 458 -22.80 -16.49 -2.08
CA ASP A 458 -23.82 -16.47 -3.13
C ASP A 458 -24.39 -17.86 -3.48
N GLY A 459 -24.00 -18.89 -2.74
CA GLY A 459 -24.48 -20.27 -2.92
C GLY A 459 -23.66 -21.11 -3.91
N ARG A 460 -22.69 -20.52 -4.61
CA ARG A 460 -21.75 -21.29 -5.44
C ARG A 460 -20.79 -22.11 -4.58
N SER A 461 -20.19 -23.15 -5.18
CA SER A 461 -19.13 -23.91 -4.54
C SER A 461 -18.02 -24.26 -5.53
N PHE A 462 -16.79 -24.36 -5.02
CA PHE A 462 -15.61 -24.74 -5.78
C PHE A 462 -15.01 -26.01 -5.17
N GLY A 463 -14.74 -27.00 -6.00
CA GLY A 463 -14.09 -28.26 -5.64
C GLY A 463 -12.58 -28.20 -5.84
N GLU A 464 -11.88 -29.28 -5.42
CA GLU A 464 -10.46 -29.42 -5.72
C GLU A 464 -10.23 -29.39 -7.25
N GLY A 465 -9.26 -28.60 -7.68
CA GLY A 465 -8.94 -28.40 -9.10
C GLY A 465 -9.74 -27.31 -9.82
N ASP A 466 -10.81 -26.78 -9.22
CA ASP A 466 -11.52 -25.63 -9.79
C ASP A 466 -10.63 -24.38 -9.75
N THR A 467 -10.78 -23.49 -10.73
CA THR A 467 -9.94 -22.30 -10.81
C THR A 467 -10.60 -21.11 -10.10
N ILE A 468 -9.83 -20.45 -9.26
CA ILE A 468 -10.20 -19.17 -8.63
C ILE A 468 -9.02 -18.20 -8.77
N THR A 469 -9.29 -16.91 -8.49
CA THR A 469 -8.26 -15.87 -8.39
C THR A 469 -8.33 -15.24 -6.99
N VAL A 470 -7.19 -15.09 -6.33
CA VAL A 470 -7.06 -14.43 -5.03
C VAL A 470 -6.37 -13.09 -5.23
N ASP A 471 -7.01 -12.00 -4.82
CA ASP A 471 -6.48 -10.63 -4.80
C ASP A 471 -6.16 -10.25 -3.36
N GLY A 472 -4.94 -10.51 -2.94
CA GLY A 472 -4.44 -10.19 -1.59
C GLY A 472 -4.26 -8.69 -1.36
N THR A 473 -4.16 -7.88 -2.41
CA THR A 473 -4.09 -6.42 -2.30
C THR A 473 -5.43 -5.83 -1.86
N ARG A 474 -6.53 -6.35 -2.40
CA ARG A 474 -7.91 -5.89 -2.09
C ARG A 474 -8.65 -6.77 -1.08
N GLY A 475 -8.09 -7.92 -0.74
CA GLY A 475 -8.77 -8.88 0.12
C GLY A 475 -9.97 -9.55 -0.57
N GLU A 476 -9.91 -9.76 -1.89
CA GLU A 476 -11.01 -10.31 -2.67
C GLU A 476 -10.67 -11.70 -3.23
N VAL A 477 -11.70 -12.54 -3.31
CA VAL A 477 -11.67 -13.82 -4.02
C VAL A 477 -12.59 -13.72 -5.23
N LEU A 478 -12.06 -14.03 -6.41
CA LEU A 478 -12.81 -13.93 -7.67
C LEU A 478 -13.00 -15.32 -8.29
N ALA A 479 -14.17 -15.55 -8.89
CA ALA A 479 -14.45 -16.77 -9.61
C ALA A 479 -13.64 -16.85 -10.92
N GLY A 480 -13.07 -18.01 -11.19
CA GLY A 480 -12.36 -18.31 -12.44
C GLY A 480 -10.99 -17.65 -12.56
N ALA A 481 -10.43 -17.74 -13.75
CA ALA A 481 -9.16 -17.11 -14.10
C ALA A 481 -9.39 -15.68 -14.58
N VAL A 482 -8.84 -14.72 -13.85
CA VAL A 482 -8.87 -13.29 -14.21
C VAL A 482 -7.52 -12.88 -14.78
N ASP A 483 -7.51 -11.92 -15.71
CA ASP A 483 -6.25 -11.41 -16.28
C ASP A 483 -5.45 -10.64 -15.23
N LEU A 484 -4.15 -10.90 -15.21
CA LEU A 484 -3.20 -10.29 -14.29
C LEU A 484 -2.21 -9.42 -15.03
N LEU A 485 -1.84 -8.30 -14.40
CA LEU A 485 -0.71 -7.46 -14.81
C LEU A 485 0.54 -7.96 -14.11
N GLU A 486 1.62 -8.16 -14.86
CA GLU A 486 2.91 -8.59 -14.31
C GLU A 486 3.57 -7.53 -13.42
N PRO A 487 4.44 -7.93 -12.47
CA PRO A 487 5.19 -7.00 -11.64
C PRO A 487 5.95 -5.96 -12.46
N ALA A 488 5.99 -4.74 -11.99
CA ALA A 488 6.60 -3.61 -12.70
C ALA A 488 8.05 -3.34 -12.24
N LEU A 489 8.92 -4.35 -12.31
CA LEU A 489 10.34 -4.27 -11.94
C LEU A 489 11.20 -3.80 -13.14
N ASP A 490 10.76 -2.78 -13.85
CA ASP A 490 11.43 -2.22 -15.01
C ASP A 490 12.62 -1.30 -14.63
N ASP A 491 13.30 -0.77 -15.64
CA ASP A 491 14.46 0.12 -15.42
C ASP A 491 14.08 1.40 -14.68
N THR A 492 12.85 1.86 -14.81
CA THR A 492 12.34 3.03 -14.10
C THR A 492 12.26 2.77 -12.60
N PHE A 493 11.74 1.59 -12.22
CA PHE A 493 11.72 1.14 -10.82
C PHE A 493 13.15 1.03 -10.27
N ARG A 494 14.09 0.43 -11.01
CA ARG A 494 15.49 0.32 -10.60
C ARG A 494 16.15 1.68 -10.43
N THR A 495 15.87 2.62 -11.34
CA THR A 495 16.37 4.00 -11.25
C THR A 495 15.89 4.68 -9.97
N LEU A 496 14.59 4.60 -9.67
CA LEU A 496 14.03 5.15 -8.43
C LEU A 496 14.70 4.53 -7.19
N GLN A 497 14.89 3.21 -7.19
CA GLN A 497 15.53 2.50 -6.08
C GLN A 497 17.00 2.89 -5.91
N ALA A 498 17.73 3.10 -7.00
CA ALA A 498 19.12 3.58 -6.96
C ALA A 498 19.21 4.99 -6.37
N TRP A 499 18.29 5.90 -6.73
CA TRP A 499 18.23 7.23 -6.14
C TRP A 499 17.89 7.17 -4.64
N ALA A 500 16.95 6.32 -4.25
CA ALA A 500 16.61 6.14 -2.83
C ALA A 500 17.80 5.58 -2.03
N ALA A 501 18.54 4.62 -2.59
CA ALA A 501 19.73 4.04 -1.95
C ALA A 501 20.84 5.07 -1.74
N ALA A 502 21.00 6.04 -2.65
CA ALA A 502 22.00 7.10 -2.53
C ALA A 502 21.71 8.11 -1.40
N VAL A 503 20.46 8.23 -0.99
CA VAL A 503 20.00 9.16 0.06
C VAL A 503 19.85 8.47 1.41
N CYS A 504 19.54 7.16 1.42
CA CYS A 504 19.23 6.38 2.61
C CYS A 504 20.45 6.33 3.56
N ASP A 505 20.24 6.67 4.84
CA ASP A 505 21.27 6.73 5.89
C ASP A 505 21.16 5.61 6.94
N ILE A 506 20.18 4.73 6.83
CA ILE A 506 20.02 3.52 7.63
C ILE A 506 20.16 2.29 6.73
N GLY A 507 20.84 1.24 7.22
CA GLY A 507 20.99 -0.01 6.47
C GLY A 507 19.69 -0.76 6.29
N ILE A 508 19.48 -1.36 5.11
CA ILE A 508 18.32 -2.20 4.80
C ILE A 508 18.79 -3.60 4.44
N ARG A 509 18.52 -4.56 5.32
CA ARG A 509 18.81 -5.98 5.11
C ARG A 509 17.52 -6.78 4.91
N ALA A 510 17.65 -8.01 4.42
CA ALA A 510 16.51 -8.90 4.21
C ALA A 510 16.48 -10.02 5.24
N ASN A 511 15.26 -10.50 5.55
CA ASN A 511 15.05 -11.80 6.18
C ASN A 511 14.98 -12.84 5.05
N ALA A 512 15.84 -13.86 5.10
CA ALA A 512 15.93 -14.89 4.07
C ALA A 512 16.38 -16.21 4.71
N ASP A 513 15.54 -17.22 4.59
CA ASP A 513 15.73 -18.51 5.23
C ASP A 513 16.17 -19.61 4.24
N THR A 514 15.96 -19.36 2.94
CA THR A 514 16.27 -20.26 1.83
C THR A 514 17.17 -19.62 0.78
N PRO A 515 17.84 -20.41 -0.08
CA PRO A 515 18.57 -19.88 -1.24
C PRO A 515 17.68 -19.07 -2.21
N ALA A 516 16.41 -19.43 -2.32
CA ALA A 516 15.44 -18.68 -3.15
C ALA A 516 15.19 -17.28 -2.57
N ASP A 517 14.97 -17.17 -1.26
CA ASP A 517 14.79 -15.88 -0.56
C ASP A 517 16.05 -15.01 -0.67
N ALA A 518 17.23 -15.62 -0.54
CA ALA A 518 18.50 -14.91 -0.68
C ALA A 518 18.70 -14.34 -2.10
N ARG A 519 18.33 -15.10 -3.15
CA ARG A 519 18.36 -14.59 -4.54
C ARG A 519 17.38 -13.42 -4.72
N MET A 520 16.18 -13.51 -4.13
CA MET A 520 15.21 -12.44 -4.15
C MET A 520 15.73 -11.20 -3.42
N ALA A 521 16.29 -11.36 -2.22
CA ALA A 521 16.93 -10.28 -1.47
C ALA A 521 18.03 -9.60 -2.31
N ARG A 522 18.86 -10.39 -3.00
CA ARG A 522 19.92 -9.89 -3.88
C ARG A 522 19.36 -9.12 -5.07
N SER A 523 18.23 -9.58 -5.66
CA SER A 523 17.57 -8.91 -6.79
C SER A 523 16.99 -7.54 -6.43
N PHE A 524 16.69 -7.32 -5.15
CA PHE A 524 16.27 -6.03 -4.59
C PHE A 524 17.43 -5.23 -3.96
N ASP A 525 18.66 -5.61 -4.20
CA ASP A 525 19.86 -4.94 -3.66
C ASP A 525 19.83 -4.79 -2.14
N ALA A 526 19.36 -5.82 -1.42
CA ALA A 526 19.47 -5.85 0.03
C ALA A 526 20.94 -5.82 0.45
N GLN A 527 21.28 -5.07 1.50
CA GLN A 527 22.65 -4.88 1.97
C GLN A 527 23.17 -6.05 2.82
N GLY A 528 22.44 -7.15 2.83
CA GLY A 528 22.78 -8.38 3.54
C GLY A 528 21.53 -9.14 3.99
N ILE A 529 21.75 -10.26 4.65
CA ILE A 529 20.71 -10.97 5.40
C ILE A 529 20.84 -10.54 6.87
N GLY A 530 19.76 -9.97 7.42
CA GLY A 530 19.67 -9.56 8.83
C GLY A 530 19.07 -10.62 9.73
N LEU A 531 18.35 -11.60 9.15
CA LEU A 531 17.83 -12.77 9.85
C LEU A 531 17.69 -13.94 8.89
N CYS A 532 18.39 -15.02 9.19
CA CYS A 532 18.19 -16.35 8.64
C CYS A 532 17.76 -17.28 9.78
N ARG A 533 16.55 -17.85 9.69
CA ARG A 533 16.00 -18.78 10.68
C ARG A 533 16.38 -20.19 10.31
N THR A 534 17.24 -20.80 11.13
CA THR A 534 17.78 -22.13 10.82
C THR A 534 16.76 -23.26 10.97
N GLU A 535 15.69 -23.04 11.73
CA GLU A 535 14.61 -24.04 11.92
C GLU A 535 13.87 -24.36 10.62
N HIS A 536 13.71 -23.38 9.71
CA HIS A 536 13.01 -23.62 8.45
C HIS A 536 13.77 -24.61 7.53
N MET A 537 15.07 -24.77 7.73
CA MET A 537 15.88 -25.75 6.99
C MET A 537 15.56 -27.20 7.36
N PHE A 538 14.89 -27.45 8.52
CA PHE A 538 14.63 -28.81 9.01
C PHE A 538 13.26 -29.37 8.63
N PHE A 539 12.42 -28.61 7.94
CA PHE A 539 11.09 -29.09 7.58
C PHE A 539 11.02 -29.99 6.33
N GLU A 540 12.13 -30.24 5.63
CA GLU A 540 12.16 -31.27 4.57
C GLU A 540 12.03 -32.68 5.17
N ASP A 541 11.31 -33.61 4.49
CA ASP A 541 10.96 -34.95 5.03
C ASP A 541 12.16 -35.75 5.52
N SER A 542 13.26 -35.73 4.75
CA SER A 542 14.51 -36.41 5.13
C SER A 542 15.16 -35.83 6.39
N ARG A 543 15.13 -34.53 6.54
CA ARG A 543 15.70 -33.78 7.67
C ARG A 543 14.80 -33.84 8.89
N LEU A 544 13.48 -33.76 8.67
CA LEU A 544 12.48 -33.84 9.73
C LEU A 544 12.53 -35.17 10.45
N THR A 545 12.76 -36.28 9.73
CA THR A 545 12.96 -37.60 10.33
C THR A 545 14.18 -37.64 11.25
N LEU A 546 15.31 -37.06 10.81
CA LEU A 546 16.53 -36.98 11.62
C LEU A 546 16.35 -36.08 12.85
N MET A 547 15.62 -34.97 12.72
CA MET A 547 15.26 -34.12 13.85
C MET A 547 14.42 -34.88 14.86
N ARG A 548 13.47 -35.69 14.42
CA ARG A 548 12.64 -36.53 15.28
C ARG A 548 13.45 -37.64 15.95
N GLU A 549 14.41 -38.27 15.25
CA GLU A 549 15.38 -39.19 15.85
C GLU A 549 16.16 -38.50 16.98
N MET A 550 16.66 -37.29 16.75
CA MET A 550 17.38 -36.51 17.75
C MET A 550 16.49 -36.17 18.96
N ILE A 551 15.23 -35.78 18.73
CA ILE A 551 14.26 -35.45 19.79
C ILE A 551 13.97 -36.64 20.68
N PHE A 552 13.88 -37.84 20.10
CA PHE A 552 13.59 -39.09 20.81
C PHE A 552 14.83 -39.85 21.25
N ALA A 553 16.03 -39.33 21.07
CA ALA A 553 17.26 -39.94 21.56
C ALA A 553 17.31 -39.96 23.09
N ASP A 554 17.77 -41.10 23.65
CA ASP A 554 17.85 -41.29 25.09
C ASP A 554 19.15 -40.77 25.69
N THR A 555 20.26 -40.83 24.93
CA THR A 555 21.57 -40.40 25.37
C THR A 555 22.11 -39.22 24.56
N ALA A 556 23.14 -38.55 25.09
CA ALA A 556 23.83 -37.46 24.36
C ALA A 556 24.53 -38.01 23.12
N GLU A 557 25.04 -39.22 23.19
CA GLU A 557 25.71 -39.91 22.09
C GLU A 557 24.73 -40.20 20.94
N ASP A 558 23.54 -40.68 21.23
CA ASP A 558 22.48 -40.93 20.22
C ASP A 558 22.01 -39.64 19.57
N ARG A 559 21.86 -38.54 20.37
CA ARG A 559 21.56 -37.22 19.83
C ARG A 559 22.64 -36.75 18.89
N SER A 560 23.92 -36.87 19.28
CA SER A 560 25.04 -36.45 18.46
C SER A 560 25.12 -37.24 17.16
N ALA A 561 24.83 -38.54 17.18
CA ALA A 561 24.76 -39.38 15.97
C ALA A 561 23.68 -38.91 14.96
N ALA A 562 22.49 -38.52 15.44
CA ALA A 562 21.46 -37.94 14.58
C ALA A 562 21.89 -36.57 14.02
N LEU A 563 22.51 -35.73 14.84
CA LEU A 563 22.99 -34.41 14.45
C LEU A 563 24.14 -34.47 13.46
N GLU A 564 25.05 -35.47 13.57
CA GLU A 564 26.13 -35.71 12.60
C GLU A 564 25.57 -36.01 11.18
N ARG A 565 24.42 -36.61 11.08
CA ARG A 565 23.73 -36.84 9.79
C ARG A 565 23.06 -35.60 9.25
N LEU A 566 22.61 -34.67 10.10
CA LEU A 566 22.04 -33.35 9.71
C LEU A 566 23.11 -32.34 9.30
N LEU A 567 24.30 -32.40 9.90
CA LEU A 567 25.39 -31.43 9.68
C LEU A 567 25.72 -31.21 8.20
N PRO A 568 25.97 -32.26 7.37
CA PRO A 568 26.31 -32.02 5.96
C PRO A 568 25.18 -31.37 5.17
N MET A 569 23.92 -31.59 5.53
CA MET A 569 22.77 -30.98 4.88
C MET A 569 22.69 -29.49 5.19
N GLN A 570 22.79 -29.12 6.45
CA GLN A 570 22.74 -27.71 6.86
C GLN A 570 24.00 -26.94 6.40
N ARG A 571 25.17 -27.61 6.40
CA ARG A 571 26.38 -27.01 5.81
C ARG A 571 26.19 -26.67 4.33
N ALA A 572 25.55 -27.54 3.54
CA ALA A 572 25.27 -27.29 2.13
C ALA A 572 24.37 -26.05 1.95
N ASP A 573 23.31 -25.92 2.78
CA ASP A 573 22.45 -24.75 2.75
C ASP A 573 23.23 -23.44 3.03
N PHE A 574 24.12 -23.45 4.01
CA PHE A 574 24.95 -22.28 4.31
C PHE A 574 25.96 -21.97 3.20
N ILE A 575 26.55 -22.97 2.54
CA ILE A 575 27.43 -22.76 1.37
C ILE A 575 26.64 -22.04 0.27
N ASP A 576 25.43 -22.48 -0.03
CA ASP A 576 24.60 -21.86 -1.03
C ASP A 576 24.22 -20.41 -0.65
N LEU A 577 23.82 -20.17 0.60
CA LEU A 577 23.49 -18.83 1.10
C LEU A 577 24.72 -17.90 1.01
N PHE A 578 25.89 -18.34 1.44
CA PHE A 578 27.11 -17.53 1.38
C PHE A 578 27.55 -17.28 -0.05
N GLY A 579 27.36 -18.24 -0.95
CA GLY A 579 27.66 -18.09 -2.38
C GLY A 579 26.76 -17.04 -3.04
N ILE A 580 25.45 -17.05 -2.74
CA ILE A 580 24.49 -16.07 -3.26
C ILE A 580 24.76 -14.68 -2.68
N MET A 581 25.03 -14.59 -1.39
CA MET A 581 25.24 -13.33 -0.66
C MET A 581 26.73 -12.90 -0.61
N GLN A 582 27.54 -13.39 -1.52
CA GLN A 582 28.98 -13.11 -1.55
C GLN A 582 29.29 -11.59 -1.42
N GLY A 583 30.18 -11.27 -0.49
CA GLY A 583 30.57 -9.88 -0.18
C GLY A 583 29.59 -9.12 0.71
N LEU A 584 28.50 -9.73 1.13
CA LEU A 584 27.49 -9.14 2.02
C LEU A 584 27.37 -9.93 3.33
N PRO A 585 27.01 -9.30 4.45
CA PRO A 585 26.84 -9.96 5.74
C PRO A 585 25.62 -10.90 5.73
N VAL A 586 25.77 -12.03 6.43
CA VAL A 586 24.69 -13.00 6.64
C VAL A 586 24.58 -13.28 8.14
N CYS A 587 23.46 -12.85 8.73
CA CYS A 587 23.16 -13.07 10.14
C CYS A 587 22.29 -14.32 10.29
N ILE A 588 22.83 -15.33 10.96
CA ILE A 588 22.22 -16.65 11.14
C ILE A 588 21.77 -16.79 12.58
N ARG A 589 20.45 -16.92 12.80
CA ARG A 589 19.90 -17.23 14.11
C ARG A 589 20.02 -18.74 14.38
N LEU A 590 20.59 -19.08 15.51
CA LEU A 590 20.62 -20.47 15.97
C LEU A 590 19.22 -20.96 16.28
N PHE A 591 19.06 -22.28 16.34
CA PHE A 591 17.78 -22.96 16.51
C PHE A 591 16.97 -22.38 17.67
N ASP A 592 15.72 -22.02 17.41
CA ASP A 592 14.86 -21.30 18.35
C ASP A 592 13.59 -22.05 18.80
N PRO A 593 12.80 -22.69 17.93
CA PRO A 593 11.50 -23.21 18.33
C PRO A 593 11.58 -24.37 19.37
N PRO A 594 10.53 -24.57 20.16
CA PRO A 594 10.46 -25.72 21.05
C PRO A 594 10.38 -27.02 20.26
N LEU A 595 10.91 -28.11 20.81
CA LEU A 595 11.06 -29.37 20.09
C LEU A 595 9.75 -30.03 19.68
N HIS A 596 8.65 -29.77 20.40
CA HIS A 596 7.37 -30.36 20.09
C HIS A 596 6.76 -29.87 18.76
N GLU A 597 7.21 -28.71 18.23
CA GLU A 597 6.75 -28.21 16.91
C GLU A 597 7.18 -29.10 15.75
N PHE A 598 8.21 -29.93 15.94
CA PHE A 598 8.66 -30.88 14.93
C PHE A 598 7.93 -32.24 15.02
N LEU A 599 7.06 -32.40 16.02
CA LEU A 599 6.33 -33.66 16.22
C LEU A 599 5.00 -33.60 15.46
N PRO A 600 4.56 -34.75 14.91
CA PRO A 600 3.30 -34.81 14.23
C PRO A 600 2.13 -34.67 15.18
N HIS A 601 1.06 -34.02 14.72
CA HIS A 601 -0.19 -33.90 15.45
C HIS A 601 -1.13 -35.07 15.17
N GLY A 602 -1.79 -35.54 16.23
CA GLY A 602 -2.79 -36.61 16.14
C GLY A 602 -2.23 -38.04 16.16
N ARG A 603 -3.13 -38.99 16.41
CA ARG A 603 -2.76 -40.41 16.66
C ARG A 603 -2.13 -41.10 15.44
N GLU A 604 -2.59 -40.77 14.26
CA GLU A 604 -2.08 -41.37 13.00
C GLU A 604 -0.64 -40.92 12.71
N GLY A 605 -0.35 -39.61 12.86
CA GLY A 605 1.01 -39.08 12.69
C GLY A 605 1.99 -39.66 13.72
N LEU A 606 1.56 -39.82 15.00
CA LEU A 606 2.37 -40.48 16.04
C LEU A 606 2.59 -41.98 15.76
N ARG A 607 1.64 -42.65 15.12
CA ARG A 607 1.81 -44.06 14.68
C ARG A 607 2.88 -44.16 13.58
N GLN A 608 2.78 -43.31 12.56
CA GLN A 608 3.78 -43.25 11.48
C GLN A 608 5.17 -42.96 12.02
N LEU A 609 5.25 -42.05 13.01
CA LEU A 609 6.52 -41.74 13.69
C LEU A 609 7.03 -42.96 14.48
N ALA A 610 6.17 -43.68 15.21
CA ALA A 610 6.53 -44.88 15.94
C ALA A 610 7.09 -45.98 15.01
N ASP A 611 6.44 -46.18 13.86
CA ASP A 611 6.90 -47.10 12.82
C ASP A 611 8.24 -46.63 12.21
N ALA A 612 8.42 -45.35 11.94
CA ALA A 612 9.65 -44.79 11.38
C ALA A 612 10.86 -44.88 12.32
N LEU A 613 10.62 -44.77 13.63
CA LEU A 613 11.66 -44.83 14.68
C LEU A 613 11.85 -46.25 15.25
N ASP A 614 11.07 -47.20 14.78
CA ASP A 614 11.03 -48.58 15.30
C ASP A 614 10.86 -48.64 16.84
N ARG A 615 9.90 -47.81 17.34
CA ARG A 615 9.59 -47.69 18.78
C ARG A 615 8.11 -47.93 19.06
N PRO A 616 7.74 -48.41 20.26
CA PRO A 616 6.33 -48.60 20.63
C PRO A 616 5.56 -47.28 20.59
N LEU A 617 4.36 -47.30 19.98
CA LEU A 617 3.46 -46.15 19.93
C LEU A 617 3.17 -45.55 21.30
N SER A 618 3.04 -46.37 22.34
CA SER A 618 2.80 -45.91 23.72
C SER A 618 3.96 -45.07 24.28
N GLU A 619 5.19 -45.43 23.92
CA GLU A 619 6.38 -44.68 24.29
C GLU A 619 6.44 -43.35 23.57
N ILE A 620 6.25 -43.33 22.25
CA ILE A 620 6.22 -42.15 21.43
C ILE A 620 5.14 -41.17 21.92
N THR A 621 3.92 -41.67 22.18
CA THR A 621 2.82 -40.84 22.70
C THR A 621 3.16 -40.23 24.05
N ARG A 622 3.65 -40.99 25.00
CA ARG A 622 4.04 -40.51 26.33
C ARG A 622 5.14 -39.45 26.25
N ARG A 623 6.14 -39.63 25.40
CA ARG A 623 7.24 -38.65 25.23
C ARG A 623 6.79 -37.41 24.52
N ALA A 624 5.95 -37.52 23.50
CA ALA A 624 5.34 -36.37 22.81
C ALA A 624 4.49 -35.53 23.77
N GLU A 625 3.67 -36.18 24.60
CA GLU A 625 2.90 -35.48 25.64
C GLU A 625 3.80 -34.83 26.70
N ALA A 626 4.91 -35.44 27.07
CA ALA A 626 5.89 -34.85 28.02
C ALA A 626 6.65 -33.67 27.43
N LEU A 627 6.83 -33.57 26.12
CA LEU A 627 7.46 -32.47 25.41
C LEU A 627 6.48 -31.34 25.09
N ALA A 628 5.17 -31.63 25.15
CA ALA A 628 4.15 -30.61 24.88
C ALA A 628 4.19 -29.51 25.95
N GLU A 629 4.30 -28.29 25.54
CA GLU A 629 4.38 -27.12 26.42
C GLU A 629 3.02 -26.44 26.58
N PHE A 630 2.72 -25.99 27.80
CA PHE A 630 1.50 -25.22 28.06
C PHE A 630 1.53 -23.85 27.37
N ASN A 631 2.72 -23.26 27.29
CA ASN A 631 2.95 -22.01 26.57
C ASN A 631 4.28 -22.10 25.83
N PRO A 632 4.26 -22.41 24.51
CA PRO A 632 5.47 -22.56 23.70
C PRO A 632 6.36 -21.33 23.69
N MET A 633 5.77 -20.14 23.82
CA MET A 633 6.50 -18.87 23.82
C MET A 633 7.40 -18.70 25.04
N LEU A 634 7.00 -19.26 26.20
CA LEU A 634 7.71 -19.14 27.47
C LEU A 634 8.47 -20.42 27.87
N GLY A 635 8.45 -21.45 27.08
CA GLY A 635 8.93 -22.78 27.36
C GLY A 635 10.42 -23.02 27.04
N MET A 636 10.72 -24.26 26.70
CA MET A 636 12.06 -24.78 26.40
C MET A 636 12.40 -24.53 24.94
N ARG A 637 12.81 -23.31 24.62
CA ARG A 637 13.19 -22.86 23.28
C ARG A 637 14.42 -21.96 23.32
N GLY A 638 14.99 -21.66 22.16
CA GLY A 638 16.08 -20.71 22.00
C GLY A 638 17.32 -21.05 22.83
N VAL A 639 17.90 -20.08 23.47
CA VAL A 639 19.10 -20.25 24.31
C VAL A 639 18.92 -21.27 25.41
N ARG A 640 17.70 -21.47 25.93
CA ARG A 640 17.40 -22.47 26.96
C ARG A 640 17.67 -23.88 26.43
N LEU A 641 17.26 -24.14 25.19
CA LEU A 641 17.58 -25.37 24.47
C LEU A 641 19.09 -25.51 24.23
N GLY A 642 19.74 -24.44 23.77
CA GLY A 642 21.18 -24.42 23.51
C GLY A 642 22.06 -24.63 24.78
N ILE A 643 21.50 -24.40 25.97
CA ILE A 643 22.17 -24.70 27.24
C ILE A 643 21.86 -26.14 27.69
N THR A 644 20.65 -26.63 27.56
CA THR A 644 20.24 -27.94 28.03
C THR A 644 20.57 -29.06 27.08
N LEU A 645 20.58 -28.79 25.78
CA LEU A 645 20.94 -29.69 24.68
C LEU A 645 22.00 -29.03 23.79
N PRO A 646 23.19 -28.78 24.30
CA PRO A 646 24.17 -27.96 23.62
C PRO A 646 24.70 -28.54 22.31
N GLU A 647 24.52 -29.84 22.08
CA GLU A 647 24.92 -30.54 20.86
C GLU A 647 24.25 -29.93 19.61
N ILE A 648 23.04 -29.37 19.75
CA ILE A 648 22.32 -28.74 18.65
C ILE A 648 23.10 -27.49 18.18
N TYR A 649 23.47 -26.59 19.10
CA TYR A 649 24.18 -25.37 18.75
C TYR A 649 25.62 -25.66 18.31
N ASP A 650 26.29 -26.69 18.89
CA ASP A 650 27.60 -27.12 18.43
C ASP A 650 27.59 -27.59 16.97
N MET A 651 26.59 -28.41 16.60
CA MET A 651 26.42 -28.88 15.23
C MET A 651 26.16 -27.70 14.28
N GLN A 652 25.28 -26.77 14.64
CA GLN A 652 24.98 -25.60 13.80
C GLN A 652 26.19 -24.71 13.62
N ALA A 653 26.92 -24.40 14.72
CA ALA A 653 28.16 -23.62 14.67
C ALA A 653 29.21 -24.29 13.76
N ARG A 654 29.34 -25.62 13.86
CA ARG A 654 30.25 -26.37 13.01
C ARG A 654 29.86 -26.29 11.53
N ALA A 655 28.55 -26.47 11.23
CA ALA A 655 28.03 -26.33 9.86
C ALA A 655 28.32 -24.94 9.28
N ILE A 656 28.08 -23.88 10.05
CA ILE A 656 28.37 -22.50 9.67
C ILE A 656 29.85 -22.28 9.37
N PHE A 657 30.73 -22.73 10.28
CA PHE A 657 32.17 -22.50 10.11
C PHE A 657 32.79 -23.33 8.97
N GLU A 658 32.35 -24.58 8.79
CA GLU A 658 32.76 -25.40 7.64
C GLU A 658 32.29 -24.77 6.32
N ALA A 659 31.06 -24.27 6.27
CA ALA A 659 30.51 -23.56 5.11
C ALA A 659 31.29 -22.25 4.85
N THR A 660 31.65 -21.51 5.90
CA THR A 660 32.49 -20.30 5.81
C THR A 660 33.84 -20.57 5.13
N VAL A 661 34.53 -21.64 5.56
CA VAL A 661 35.81 -22.04 4.98
C VAL A 661 35.62 -22.42 3.51
N GLU A 662 34.61 -23.20 3.18
CA GLU A 662 34.34 -23.67 1.81
C GLU A 662 33.96 -22.53 0.88
N ALA A 663 33.00 -21.70 1.27
CA ALA A 663 32.54 -20.55 0.46
C ALA A 663 33.66 -19.52 0.23
N SER A 664 34.54 -19.30 1.26
CA SER A 664 35.69 -18.39 1.13
C SER A 664 36.78 -18.89 0.18
N ARG A 665 36.81 -20.19 -0.17
CA ARG A 665 37.72 -20.73 -1.20
C ARG A 665 37.29 -20.37 -2.63
N HIS A 666 36.00 -20.16 -2.85
CA HIS A 666 35.45 -19.93 -4.16
C HIS A 666 35.11 -18.45 -4.42
N GLY A 667 35.38 -17.56 -3.48
CA GLY A 667 35.02 -16.14 -3.61
C GLY A 667 35.70 -15.22 -2.58
N ALA A 668 35.05 -14.10 -2.30
CA ALA A 668 35.46 -13.17 -1.24
C ALA A 668 35.33 -13.82 0.14
N PRO A 669 36.22 -13.45 1.12
CA PRO A 669 36.11 -13.94 2.47
C PRO A 669 34.71 -13.72 3.07
N VAL A 670 34.14 -14.78 3.66
CA VAL A 670 32.83 -14.73 4.34
C VAL A 670 33.07 -14.51 5.83
N VAL A 671 32.36 -13.55 6.41
CA VAL A 671 32.33 -13.30 7.86
C VAL A 671 30.86 -13.52 8.33
N PRO A 672 30.54 -14.73 8.81
CA PRO A 672 29.15 -14.99 9.26
C PRO A 672 28.87 -14.24 10.56
N GLU A 673 27.63 -13.78 10.69
CA GLU A 673 27.10 -13.24 11.95
C GLU A 673 26.22 -14.32 12.60
N ILE A 674 26.55 -14.77 13.80
CA ILE A 674 25.82 -15.80 14.55
C ILE A 674 24.99 -15.11 15.63
N MET A 675 23.69 -15.40 15.69
CA MET A 675 22.76 -14.76 16.61
C MET A 675 22.13 -15.77 17.56
N ILE A 676 22.30 -15.54 18.86
CA ILE A 676 21.70 -16.38 19.92
C ILE A 676 20.27 -15.89 20.20
N PRO A 677 19.22 -16.72 20.01
CA PRO A 677 17.84 -16.33 20.26
C PRO A 677 17.46 -16.39 21.75
N LEU A 678 16.43 -15.66 22.14
CA LEU A 678 15.70 -15.70 23.41
C LEU A 678 16.59 -15.48 24.66
N VAL A 679 17.67 -14.73 24.52
CA VAL A 679 18.57 -14.42 25.63
C VAL A 679 17.84 -13.59 26.69
N SER A 680 18.10 -13.88 27.98
CA SER A 680 17.58 -13.14 29.11
C SER A 680 18.65 -12.74 30.13
N ALA A 681 19.82 -13.40 30.11
CA ALA A 681 20.90 -13.19 31.06
C ALA A 681 22.27 -13.23 30.41
N ARG A 682 23.22 -12.42 30.92
CA ARG A 682 24.63 -12.45 30.51
C ARG A 682 25.22 -13.86 30.53
N ARG A 683 24.92 -14.64 31.57
CA ARG A 683 25.55 -15.97 31.74
C ARG A 683 25.15 -16.95 30.64
N GLU A 684 23.95 -16.82 30.08
CA GLU A 684 23.52 -17.61 28.93
C GLU A 684 24.43 -17.35 27.72
N VAL A 685 24.74 -16.06 27.46
CA VAL A 685 25.63 -15.66 26.35
C VAL A 685 27.03 -16.19 26.56
N GLU A 686 27.58 -16.06 27.79
CA GLU A 686 28.92 -16.54 28.10
C GLU A 686 29.06 -18.06 27.88
N LEU A 687 28.07 -18.85 28.31
CA LEU A 687 28.11 -20.29 28.16
C LEU A 687 28.04 -20.72 26.69
N VAL A 688 27.09 -20.16 25.94
CA VAL A 688 26.94 -20.48 24.51
C VAL A 688 28.13 -20.00 23.71
N LYS A 689 28.62 -18.77 23.97
CA LYS A 689 29.82 -18.23 23.32
C LYS A 689 31.04 -19.11 23.53
N SER A 690 31.29 -19.56 24.76
CA SER A 690 32.45 -20.43 25.06
C SER A 690 32.44 -21.72 24.24
N ARG A 691 31.24 -22.30 24.00
CA ARG A 691 31.09 -23.50 23.16
C ARG A 691 31.31 -23.18 21.67
N ILE A 692 30.71 -22.11 21.17
CA ILE A 692 30.90 -21.68 19.77
C ILE A 692 32.39 -21.37 19.49
N ASP A 693 33.05 -20.67 20.41
CA ASP A 693 34.51 -20.40 20.32
C ASP A 693 35.34 -21.70 20.27
N ALA A 694 34.95 -22.72 21.06
CA ALA A 694 35.64 -24.03 21.06
C ALA A 694 35.41 -24.75 19.72
N VAL A 695 34.18 -24.74 19.16
CA VAL A 695 33.90 -25.33 17.86
C VAL A 695 34.68 -24.58 16.76
N ALA A 696 34.72 -23.26 16.80
CA ALA A 696 35.50 -22.46 15.85
C ALA A 696 37.02 -22.80 15.90
N ALA A 697 37.56 -22.95 17.09
CA ALA A 697 38.96 -23.36 17.28
C ALA A 697 39.22 -24.75 16.69
N ALA A 698 38.35 -25.71 16.95
CA ALA A 698 38.40 -27.07 16.38
C ALA A 698 38.42 -27.05 14.84
N VAL A 699 37.46 -26.35 14.23
CA VAL A 699 37.36 -26.26 12.77
C VAL A 699 38.57 -25.55 12.15
N ARG A 700 39.13 -24.49 12.79
CA ARG A 700 40.35 -23.85 12.32
C ARG A 700 41.55 -24.81 12.28
N VAL A 701 41.72 -25.62 13.32
CA VAL A 701 42.77 -26.64 13.39
C VAL A 701 42.53 -27.74 12.35
N GLU A 702 41.34 -28.29 12.28
CA GLU A 702 41.00 -29.40 11.36
C GLU A 702 41.13 -29.00 9.88
N ARG A 703 40.74 -27.78 9.56
CA ARG A 703 40.76 -27.28 8.16
C ARG A 703 42.07 -26.56 7.79
N GLY A 704 42.91 -26.25 8.76
CA GLY A 704 44.16 -25.51 8.55
C GLY A 704 43.94 -24.09 8.03
N VAL A 705 42.80 -23.48 8.28
CA VAL A 705 42.39 -22.17 7.77
C VAL A 705 41.91 -21.29 8.92
N ASN A 706 42.38 -20.05 8.95
CA ASN A 706 41.86 -19.06 9.89
C ASN A 706 40.70 -18.30 9.27
N PHE A 707 39.62 -18.14 10.02
CA PHE A 707 38.45 -17.35 9.66
C PHE A 707 37.97 -16.55 10.85
N THR A 708 37.19 -15.49 10.59
CA THR A 708 36.55 -14.66 11.61
C THR A 708 35.03 -14.80 11.54
N TYR A 709 34.39 -14.52 12.65
CA TYR A 709 32.93 -14.44 12.74
C TYR A 709 32.52 -13.40 13.76
N ARG A 710 31.28 -12.96 13.72
CA ARG A 710 30.69 -12.06 14.72
C ARG A 710 29.61 -12.83 15.49
N LEU A 711 29.59 -12.64 16.81
CA LEU A 711 28.57 -13.24 17.67
C LEU A 711 27.71 -12.14 18.30
N GLY A 712 26.41 -12.23 18.14
CA GLY A 712 25.45 -11.32 18.77
C GLY A 712 24.25 -12.06 19.34
N VAL A 713 23.30 -11.29 19.82
CA VAL A 713 22.12 -11.84 20.48
C VAL A 713 20.85 -11.22 19.93
N MET A 714 19.76 -11.98 20.00
CA MET A 714 18.42 -11.45 19.80
C MET A 714 17.88 -10.93 21.14
N VAL A 715 17.63 -9.62 21.17
CA VAL A 715 16.98 -8.96 22.32
C VAL A 715 15.48 -8.98 22.07
N GLU A 716 14.81 -9.96 22.63
CA GLU A 716 13.39 -10.22 22.38
C GLU A 716 12.58 -10.53 23.64
N THR A 717 13.25 -10.47 24.80
CA THR A 717 12.59 -10.49 26.12
C THR A 717 12.73 -9.13 26.79
N PRO A 718 11.74 -8.64 27.54
CA PRO A 718 11.86 -7.40 28.30
C PRO A 718 13.08 -7.37 29.24
N ARG A 719 13.42 -8.52 29.83
CA ARG A 719 14.62 -8.65 30.67
C ARG A 719 15.91 -8.44 29.91
N ALA A 720 16.03 -8.95 28.67
CA ALA A 720 17.20 -8.74 27.83
C ALA A 720 17.38 -7.25 27.51
N ALA A 721 16.31 -6.54 27.15
CA ALA A 721 16.35 -5.10 26.92
C ALA A 721 16.82 -4.33 28.18
N LEU A 722 16.28 -4.67 29.34
CA LEU A 722 16.67 -4.09 30.62
C LEU A 722 18.11 -4.41 31.03
N ARG A 723 18.69 -5.50 30.57
CA ARG A 723 20.08 -5.94 30.90
C ARG A 723 21.01 -5.88 29.68
N ALA A 724 20.62 -5.17 28.63
CA ALA A 724 21.36 -5.12 27.35
C ALA A 724 22.83 -4.69 27.52
N GLY A 725 23.14 -3.80 28.46
CA GLY A 725 24.54 -3.39 28.73
C GLY A 725 25.44 -4.56 29.17
N GLU A 726 24.95 -5.43 30.05
CA GLU A 726 25.74 -6.62 30.50
C GLU A 726 25.88 -7.64 29.37
N ILE A 727 24.85 -7.79 28.55
CA ILE A 727 24.82 -8.69 27.39
C ILE A 727 25.78 -8.19 26.31
N ALA A 728 25.82 -6.89 26.07
CA ALA A 728 26.64 -6.25 25.06
C ALA A 728 28.16 -6.49 25.29
N ASN A 729 28.61 -6.69 26.54
CA ASN A 729 30.03 -6.99 26.82
C ASN A 729 30.51 -8.29 26.15
N HIS A 730 29.60 -9.20 25.82
CA HIS A 730 29.88 -10.51 25.23
C HIS A 730 29.35 -10.65 23.81
N SER A 731 28.86 -9.56 23.21
CA SER A 731 28.18 -9.57 21.90
C SER A 731 28.74 -8.50 20.97
N ASP A 732 28.88 -8.78 19.69
CA ASP A 732 29.30 -7.83 18.66
C ASP A 732 28.15 -7.04 18.06
N PHE A 733 26.92 -7.51 18.25
CA PHE A 733 25.70 -6.83 17.85
C PHE A 733 24.50 -7.23 18.72
N LEU A 734 23.50 -6.35 18.78
CA LEU A 734 22.20 -6.60 19.37
C LEU A 734 21.14 -6.45 18.28
N SER A 735 20.40 -7.52 18.00
CA SER A 735 19.28 -7.50 17.08
C SER A 735 17.98 -7.64 17.86
N PHE A 736 17.08 -6.67 17.72
CA PHE A 736 15.84 -6.67 18.49
C PHE A 736 14.76 -7.46 17.74
N GLY A 737 14.33 -8.59 18.35
CA GLY A 737 13.23 -9.43 17.87
C GLY A 737 11.88 -8.85 18.29
N THR A 738 11.40 -7.86 17.54
CA THR A 738 10.21 -7.09 17.94
C THR A 738 8.94 -7.89 17.98
N ASN A 739 8.84 -9.04 17.30
CA ASN A 739 7.67 -9.91 17.40
C ASN A 739 7.50 -10.45 18.81
N ASP A 740 8.53 -11.16 19.33
CA ASP A 740 8.48 -11.75 20.67
C ASP A 740 8.54 -10.68 21.76
N LEU A 741 9.30 -9.59 21.54
CA LEU A 741 9.34 -8.49 22.49
C LEU A 741 7.96 -7.84 22.66
N THR A 742 7.18 -7.67 21.57
CA THR A 742 5.80 -7.18 21.62
C THR A 742 4.90 -8.14 22.39
N GLN A 743 4.94 -9.45 22.07
CA GLN A 743 4.16 -10.46 22.77
C GLN A 743 4.40 -10.42 24.29
N MET A 744 5.65 -10.40 24.70
CA MET A 744 6.02 -10.43 26.12
C MET A 744 5.75 -9.12 26.84
N THR A 745 5.84 -7.99 26.15
CA THR A 745 5.55 -6.67 26.73
C THR A 745 4.05 -6.50 26.99
N TYR A 746 3.21 -6.90 26.04
CA TYR A 746 1.76 -6.86 26.17
C TYR A 746 1.17 -8.05 26.96
N GLY A 747 1.94 -9.14 27.13
CA GLY A 747 1.41 -10.39 27.69
C GLY A 747 0.37 -11.03 26.78
N LEU A 748 0.52 -10.90 25.46
CA LEU A 748 -0.40 -11.41 24.44
C LEU A 748 0.29 -12.46 23.58
N SER A 749 -0.43 -13.56 23.30
CA SER A 749 -0.03 -14.48 22.24
C SER A 749 -0.42 -13.89 20.89
N ARG A 750 0.51 -13.85 19.94
CA ARG A 750 0.27 -13.42 18.57
C ARG A 750 -0.80 -14.27 17.88
N ASP A 751 -0.78 -15.59 18.14
CA ASP A 751 -1.71 -16.52 17.52
C ASP A 751 -3.14 -16.39 18.06
N ASP A 752 -3.28 -16.02 19.35
CA ASP A 752 -4.57 -15.81 19.97
C ASP A 752 -5.12 -14.38 19.79
N ALA A 753 -4.27 -13.38 19.61
CA ALA A 753 -4.65 -11.96 19.52
C ALA A 753 -5.65 -11.67 18.39
N GLY A 754 -5.59 -12.41 17.30
CA GLY A 754 -6.52 -12.26 16.17
C GLY A 754 -8.00 -12.39 16.54
N ARG A 755 -8.32 -13.04 17.66
CA ARG A 755 -9.70 -13.24 18.14
C ARG A 755 -10.34 -11.96 18.69
N PHE A 756 -9.56 -11.01 19.21
CA PHE A 756 -10.07 -9.80 19.86
C PHE A 756 -9.41 -8.50 19.36
N MET A 757 -8.31 -8.56 18.66
CA MET A 757 -7.54 -7.37 18.23
C MET A 757 -8.40 -6.38 17.44
N ASN A 758 -9.21 -6.87 16.49
CA ASN A 758 -10.11 -6.03 15.72
C ASN A 758 -11.09 -5.24 16.62
N ALA A 759 -11.62 -5.87 17.67
CA ALA A 759 -12.51 -5.20 18.60
C ALA A 759 -11.78 -4.14 19.43
N TYR A 760 -10.52 -4.37 19.79
CA TYR A 760 -9.68 -3.41 20.52
C TYR A 760 -9.37 -2.16 19.67
N VAL A 761 -9.02 -2.35 18.40
CA VAL A 761 -8.76 -1.25 17.47
C VAL A 761 -10.06 -0.48 17.18
N GLN A 762 -11.17 -1.17 16.90
CA GLN A 762 -12.47 -0.50 16.64
C GLN A 762 -13.00 0.30 17.84
N LYS A 763 -12.71 -0.15 19.08
CA LYS A 763 -13.07 0.57 20.30
C LYS A 763 -12.06 1.64 20.71
N GLY A 764 -10.97 1.80 19.93
CA GLY A 764 -9.93 2.79 20.22
C GLY A 764 -9.06 2.46 21.44
N VAL A 765 -9.02 1.17 21.88
CA VAL A 765 -8.15 0.73 22.99
C VAL A 765 -6.69 0.76 22.50
N PHE A 766 -6.44 0.26 21.30
CA PHE A 766 -5.18 0.44 20.58
C PHE A 766 -5.43 1.28 19.33
N PRO A 767 -4.52 2.19 18.97
CA PRO A 767 -4.64 2.98 17.76
C PRO A 767 -4.54 2.09 16.50
N GLU A 768 -3.67 1.09 16.54
CA GLU A 768 -3.44 0.07 15.50
C GLU A 768 -3.02 -1.26 16.14
N ASP A 769 -2.94 -2.31 15.34
CA ASP A 769 -2.43 -3.62 15.79
C ASP A 769 -0.92 -3.52 16.12
N PRO A 770 -0.50 -3.74 17.36
CA PRO A 770 0.89 -3.59 17.81
C PRO A 770 1.84 -4.65 17.20
N PHE A 771 1.31 -5.67 16.53
CA PHE A 771 2.10 -6.63 15.77
C PHE A 771 2.39 -6.16 14.34
N HIS A 772 1.69 -5.13 13.89
CA HIS A 772 1.84 -4.58 12.53
C HIS A 772 2.63 -3.25 12.54
N VAL A 773 2.35 -2.39 13.49
CA VAL A 773 3.05 -1.11 13.70
C VAL A 773 3.69 -1.13 15.08
N LEU A 774 4.94 -0.71 15.15
CA LEU A 774 5.67 -0.68 16.43
C LEU A 774 4.95 0.24 17.42
N ASP A 775 4.69 -0.28 18.61
CA ASP A 775 4.22 0.51 19.75
C ASP A 775 5.38 1.36 20.31
N PRO A 776 5.36 2.69 20.13
CA PRO A 776 6.46 3.54 20.57
C PRO A 776 6.50 3.69 22.10
N ASP A 777 5.37 3.59 22.77
CA ASP A 777 5.24 3.90 24.21
C ASP A 777 5.70 2.76 25.12
N GLY A 778 5.40 1.51 24.77
CA GLY A 778 5.80 0.35 25.55
C GLY A 778 7.01 -0.38 24.97
N VAL A 779 6.85 -0.95 23.79
CA VAL A 779 7.93 -1.72 23.13
C VAL A 779 9.08 -0.79 22.71
N GLY A 780 8.74 0.39 22.20
CA GLY A 780 9.72 1.41 21.80
C GLY A 780 10.58 1.89 22.97
N GLU A 781 9.99 2.07 24.16
CA GLU A 781 10.76 2.41 25.36
C GLU A 781 11.79 1.32 25.70
N LEU A 782 11.43 0.04 25.58
CA LEU A 782 12.37 -1.07 25.80
C LEU A 782 13.46 -1.10 24.73
N LEU A 783 13.14 -0.78 23.47
CA LEU A 783 14.15 -0.64 22.40
C LEU A 783 15.16 0.45 22.72
N LEU A 784 14.70 1.63 23.11
CA LEU A 784 15.55 2.78 23.48
C LEU A 784 16.42 2.47 24.69
N LEU A 785 15.85 1.85 25.72
CA LEU A 785 16.62 1.43 26.90
C LEU A 785 17.70 0.40 26.54
N GLY A 786 17.33 -0.60 25.74
CA GLY A 786 18.26 -1.64 25.31
C GLY A 786 19.39 -1.07 24.46
N ALA A 787 19.08 -0.22 23.48
CA ALA A 787 20.03 0.47 22.63
C ALA A 787 21.00 1.36 23.44
N SER A 788 20.46 2.22 24.29
CA SER A 788 21.25 3.12 25.14
C SER A 788 22.18 2.36 26.09
N ARG A 789 21.69 1.32 26.76
CA ARG A 789 22.49 0.49 27.67
C ARG A 789 23.56 -0.32 26.93
N GLY A 790 23.24 -0.84 25.74
CA GLY A 790 24.20 -1.53 24.90
C GLY A 790 25.36 -0.62 24.50
N ARG A 791 25.03 0.55 23.94
CA ARG A 791 26.06 1.53 23.50
C ARG A 791 26.83 2.16 24.65
N SER A 792 26.24 2.29 25.83
CA SER A 792 26.98 2.79 27.00
C SER A 792 28.10 1.86 27.44
N GLN A 793 28.03 0.56 27.18
CA GLN A 793 29.06 -0.43 27.45
C GLN A 793 29.98 -0.66 26.23
N ARG A 794 29.44 -0.70 25.05
CA ARG A 794 30.16 -0.85 23.78
C ARG A 794 29.63 0.20 22.77
N PRO A 795 30.29 1.36 22.67
CA PRO A 795 29.87 2.43 21.75
C PRO A 795 29.76 1.98 20.29
N GLU A 796 30.59 1.03 19.85
CA GLU A 796 30.65 0.49 18.47
C GLU A 796 29.67 -0.66 18.23
N ILE A 797 28.83 -1.02 19.21
CA ILE A 797 27.94 -2.17 19.03
C ILE A 797 26.89 -1.91 17.94
N THR A 798 26.76 -2.83 17.02
CA THR A 798 25.76 -2.75 15.96
C THR A 798 24.36 -3.04 16.52
N LEU A 799 23.41 -2.16 16.23
CA LEU A 799 22.01 -2.27 16.65
C LEU A 799 21.10 -2.46 15.44
N SER A 800 20.20 -3.43 15.51
CA SER A 800 19.25 -3.69 14.44
C SER A 800 17.90 -4.18 14.94
N ILE A 801 16.88 -4.14 14.09
CA ILE A 801 15.63 -4.89 14.28
C ILE A 801 15.46 -5.92 13.18
N CYS A 802 14.81 -7.04 13.49
CA CYS A 802 14.57 -8.12 12.54
C CYS A 802 13.11 -8.66 12.57
N GLY A 803 12.23 -8.06 13.34
CA GLY A 803 10.79 -8.38 13.37
C GLY A 803 10.02 -7.82 12.17
N GLU A 804 8.72 -8.08 12.13
CA GLU A 804 7.83 -7.61 11.07
C GLU A 804 7.81 -6.08 10.92
N HIS A 805 8.09 -5.37 12.01
CA HIS A 805 8.18 -3.90 12.05
C HIS A 805 9.29 -3.32 11.16
N GLY A 806 10.35 -4.09 10.86
CA GLY A 806 11.47 -3.65 10.01
C GLY A 806 11.08 -3.25 8.58
N GLY A 807 9.91 -3.66 8.11
CA GLY A 807 9.37 -3.29 6.80
C GLY A 807 8.26 -2.23 6.84
N ASN A 808 7.94 -1.68 8.01
CA ASN A 808 6.89 -0.67 8.17
C ASN A 808 7.51 0.74 8.18
N PRO A 809 7.05 1.71 7.36
CA PRO A 809 7.62 3.05 7.27
C PRO A 809 7.66 3.80 8.61
N ASP A 810 6.60 3.71 9.42
CA ASP A 810 6.51 4.43 10.69
C ASP A 810 7.46 3.82 11.73
N SER A 811 7.60 2.50 11.74
CA SER A 811 8.57 1.79 12.57
C SER A 811 10.02 2.06 12.16
N ILE A 812 10.29 2.23 10.86
CA ILE A 812 11.61 2.62 10.35
C ILE A 812 11.96 4.03 10.81
N ALA A 813 11.00 4.96 10.82
CA ALA A 813 11.19 6.31 11.34
C ALA A 813 11.64 6.27 12.81
N PHE A 814 10.99 5.46 13.64
CA PHE A 814 11.38 5.25 15.03
C PHE A 814 12.79 4.70 15.16
N CYS A 815 13.11 3.62 14.42
CA CYS A 815 14.44 2.97 14.49
C CYS A 815 15.57 3.91 14.06
N ARG A 816 15.35 4.69 12.99
CA ARG A 816 16.32 5.68 12.52
C ARG A 816 16.55 6.77 13.58
N ALA A 817 15.47 7.32 14.17
CA ALA A 817 15.55 8.33 15.23
C ALA A 817 16.22 7.77 16.49
N ALA A 818 16.04 6.49 16.81
CA ALA A 818 16.70 5.77 17.91
C ALA A 818 18.17 5.43 17.62
N GLY A 819 18.68 5.70 16.41
CA GLY A 819 20.05 5.49 16.02
C GLY A 819 20.41 4.02 15.76
N PHE A 820 19.49 3.24 15.25
CA PHE A 820 19.75 1.87 14.79
C PHE A 820 20.58 1.90 13.51
N ASP A 821 21.47 0.91 13.35
CA ASP A 821 22.38 0.83 12.21
C ASP A 821 21.69 0.25 10.98
N TYR A 822 20.78 -0.72 11.16
CA TYR A 822 19.99 -1.27 10.08
C TYR A 822 18.64 -1.85 10.56
N VAL A 823 17.72 -1.97 9.61
CA VAL A 823 16.48 -2.74 9.76
C VAL A 823 16.52 -3.96 8.85
N SER A 824 15.89 -5.06 9.27
CA SER A 824 15.73 -6.27 8.44
C SER A 824 14.28 -6.62 8.27
N CYS A 825 13.87 -6.88 7.03
CA CYS A 825 12.48 -7.15 6.67
C CYS A 825 12.39 -8.25 5.60
N SER A 826 11.20 -8.72 5.27
CA SER A 826 11.02 -9.66 4.16
C SER A 826 11.57 -9.06 2.84
N SER A 827 12.09 -9.89 1.94
CA SER A 827 12.74 -9.44 0.70
C SER A 827 11.87 -8.49 -0.12
N PHE A 828 10.58 -8.75 -0.21
CA PHE A 828 9.61 -7.89 -0.91
C PHE A 828 9.38 -6.52 -0.25
N ARG A 829 9.77 -6.34 1.01
CA ARG A 829 9.67 -5.05 1.70
C ARG A 829 10.94 -4.21 1.61
N VAL A 830 12.06 -4.77 1.16
CA VAL A 830 13.33 -4.04 1.00
C VAL A 830 13.18 -2.75 0.18
N PRO A 831 12.52 -2.76 -1.01
CA PRO A 831 12.33 -1.54 -1.78
C PRO A 831 11.45 -0.49 -1.07
N VAL A 832 10.42 -0.94 -0.35
CA VAL A 832 9.53 -0.07 0.44
C VAL A 832 10.29 0.58 1.60
N ALA A 833 11.06 -0.22 2.34
CA ALA A 833 11.85 0.24 3.48
C ALA A 833 12.91 1.26 3.04
N ARG A 834 13.59 1.01 1.92
CA ARG A 834 14.58 1.93 1.36
C ARG A 834 13.99 3.27 0.98
N LEU A 835 12.85 3.27 0.27
CA LEU A 835 12.17 4.51 -0.10
C LEU A 835 11.64 5.25 1.14
N ALA A 836 11.10 4.54 2.13
CA ALA A 836 10.66 5.14 3.39
C ALA A 836 11.82 5.83 4.13
N ALA A 837 12.96 5.16 4.25
CA ALA A 837 14.16 5.74 4.86
C ALA A 837 14.67 6.98 4.09
N ALA A 838 14.68 6.93 2.75
CA ALA A 838 15.04 8.09 1.92
C ALA A 838 14.09 9.27 2.12
N HIS A 839 12.77 9.03 2.23
CA HIS A 839 11.78 10.08 2.53
C HIS A 839 12.08 10.79 3.85
N LEU A 840 12.42 10.05 4.89
CA LEU A 840 12.73 10.61 6.21
C LEU A 840 13.93 11.57 6.14
N VAL A 841 15.00 11.17 5.45
CA VAL A 841 16.19 12.01 5.26
C VAL A 841 15.84 13.30 4.52
N LEU A 842 15.07 13.20 3.44
CA LEU A 842 14.71 14.35 2.61
C LEU A 842 13.75 15.30 3.33
N GLN A 843 12.82 14.80 4.12
CA GLN A 843 11.90 15.62 4.91
C GLN A 843 12.60 16.38 6.03
N GLU A 844 13.55 15.77 6.71
CA GLU A 844 14.38 16.46 7.73
C GLU A 844 15.28 17.52 7.11
N GLY A 845 15.84 17.28 5.92
CA GLY A 845 16.61 18.26 5.19
C GLY A 845 15.79 19.49 4.79
N ALA A 846 14.52 19.30 4.46
CA ALA A 846 13.60 20.38 4.09
C ALA A 846 13.13 21.23 5.30
N THR A 847 13.16 20.66 6.51
CA THR A 847 12.76 21.35 7.76
C THR A 847 13.89 22.12 8.44
N ARG A 848 15.15 21.90 8.05
CA ARG A 848 16.27 22.76 8.50
C ARG A 848 16.23 24.06 7.71
N PRO A 849 16.03 25.25 8.37
CA PRO A 849 16.22 26.51 7.67
C PRO A 849 17.68 26.55 7.18
N GLU A 850 17.86 26.96 5.93
CA GLU A 850 19.21 27.28 5.43
C GLU A 850 19.87 28.17 6.47
N ALA A 851 20.91 27.64 7.12
CA ALA A 851 21.78 28.47 7.94
C ALA A 851 22.44 29.47 6.99
N ASP A 852 22.08 30.73 7.13
CA ASP A 852 22.69 31.84 6.40
C ASP A 852 24.22 31.69 6.33
N VAL A 853 24.71 31.49 5.09
CA VAL A 853 26.12 31.61 4.76
C VAL A 853 26.30 32.91 3.97
#